data_17f40181d0aba8cfa7298c4275d6d3bf
#
_entry.id   17f40181d0aba8cfa7298c4275d6d3bf
#
_cell.length_a   1.000
_cell.length_b   1.000
_cell.length_c   1.000
_cell.angle_alpha   90.00
_cell.angle_beta   90.00
_cell.angle_gamma   90.00
#
_symmetry.space_group_name_H-M   'P 1'
#
loop_
_entity.id
_entity.type
_entity.pdbx_description
1 polymer ?
#
loop_
_entity_poly.entity_id
_entity_poly.type
_entity_poly.pdbx_seq_one_letter_code
_entity_poly.pdbx_strand_id
1 'polypeptide(L)'
;MFFKIQRKLLGIKYNVDVCEQTGTMLTVRGWLCSEKCKISKVHFLIEDKKGNKFNIKGRYGISRNDVYQDLKIENAKKSGYYVQAIVENIKEYEVWIVFSHEGKKYRIHLGSIANEDDKESKVDVRVTEVDANEKVLNIVEKIQEQEQYCFEFPEKFYSEEVDVIIPVYNGYKFLEKLLSSVSKTKMKYRLILINDKSPDERVLEYLEKYAEGKSNVLLLNNEENKGFVQTVNRGFGVGTNHVALVNTDVELPDMWLERLMLPIFEDEKVASTTPYTTCGTICSFPDFGKDNKLFLDLNVDQIDAEFIKQRPVYIEMPTGVGFCMGVNRNVLNEIGNFDAKTFGKGYGEENDWCQRAIEKGYKNVHVENLFVFHNHGGSFLSEDKKKFLKEHEKKLLAKHPAYNSEVAKFCVQDPNKSIRQSVELDLLCKYSSGKTILAFDHMLGGGATKYLENKKKQCLNEGASFIIIRYDYLKDLYKISYYWNNDELKLQYKDPKDLPKVIEYLCVDEIWINELVTYPVLYDHLRYIRETAQKNEIPVKMLFHDFFAVCPTINLLDNDDNYCAVPDCMTCNKCLKENKSLQALDYGTMEQWRDEWKTFLQSCKEVVVFSDSTKEIAEHTFGKLENISVIPHQIGYMPQIKKENKTTKTLNIGLLGVLTKHKGGTIVAELAEKIERENLDVRIKLIGTSCVDINSPVFSQTGAYTRGAIPRLTLENDIDVFLIPSIWPETFSYTTEEIMKMGMPIMCFDIGAPAERVKKI
;
A
#
# COMPACT_ATOMS: atom_id res chain seq x y z
N MET A 1 -10.40 31.56 19.36
CA MET A 1 -11.51 31.42 20.31
C MET A 1 -12.86 31.65 19.65
N PHE A 2 -13.08 32.74 18.90
CA PHE A 2 -14.35 33.03 18.18
C PHE A 2 -14.80 31.90 17.23
N PHE A 3 -13.91 31.27 16.49
CA PHE A 3 -14.22 30.24 15.50
C PHE A 3 -14.66 28.91 16.13
N LYS A 4 -14.16 28.58 17.33
CA LYS A 4 -14.60 27.37 18.08
C LYS A 4 -16.04 27.51 18.61
N ILE A 5 -16.43 28.72 18.99
CA ILE A 5 -17.79 29.03 19.47
C ILE A 5 -18.79 29.03 18.31
N GLN A 6 -18.44 29.62 17.15
CA GLN A 6 -19.27 29.57 15.95
C GLN A 6 -19.53 28.15 15.44
N ARG A 7 -18.52 27.27 15.48
CA ARG A 7 -18.69 25.85 15.07
C ARG A 7 -19.74 25.11 15.88
N LYS A 8 -19.72 25.28 17.19
CA LYS A 8 -20.68 24.64 18.09
C LYS A 8 -22.13 25.13 17.84
N LEU A 9 -22.30 26.40 17.50
CA LEU A 9 -23.58 26.99 17.13
C LEU A 9 -24.09 26.51 15.75
N LEU A 10 -23.19 26.21 14.80
CA LEU A 10 -23.53 25.76 13.46
C LEU A 10 -23.72 24.22 13.36
N GLY A 11 -23.40 23.48 14.40
CA GLY A 11 -23.46 21.99 14.38
C GLY A 11 -22.50 21.35 13.41
N ILE A 12 -21.37 22.01 13.07
CA ILE A 12 -20.36 21.50 12.14
C ILE A 12 -19.37 20.60 12.88
N LYS A 13 -19.22 19.37 12.37
CA LYS A 13 -18.25 18.38 12.86
C LYS A 13 -17.31 17.98 11.73
N TYR A 14 -16.04 17.74 12.02
CA TYR A 14 -15.04 17.28 11.06
C TYR A 14 -13.87 16.60 11.76
N ASN A 15 -13.13 15.81 10.99
CA ASN A 15 -11.82 15.29 11.36
C ASN A 15 -10.89 15.32 10.15
N VAL A 16 -9.60 15.44 10.40
CA VAL A 16 -8.54 15.29 9.40
C VAL A 16 -7.83 13.98 9.71
N ASP A 17 -8.02 12.98 8.85
CA ASP A 17 -7.41 11.68 9.01
C ASP A 17 -5.94 11.71 8.53
N VAL A 18 -5.67 12.43 7.43
CA VAL A 18 -4.35 12.62 6.83
C VAL A 18 -4.25 14.02 6.24
N CYS A 19 -3.13 14.71 6.46
CA CYS A 19 -2.73 15.92 5.75
C CYS A 19 -1.19 15.94 5.72
N GLU A 20 -0.60 15.44 4.63
CA GLU A 20 0.84 15.26 4.49
C GLU A 20 1.29 15.47 3.05
N GLN A 21 2.56 15.79 2.87
CA GLN A 21 3.22 15.82 1.57
C GLN A 21 4.39 14.85 1.55
N THR A 22 4.43 14.01 0.52
CA THR A 22 5.54 13.11 0.25
C THR A 22 6.13 13.49 -1.11
N GLY A 23 7.38 13.98 -1.12
CA GLY A 23 7.96 14.62 -2.30
C GLY A 23 7.11 15.83 -2.72
N THR A 24 6.65 15.85 -3.97
CA THR A 24 5.75 16.89 -4.49
C THR A 24 4.26 16.60 -4.29
N MET A 25 3.91 15.40 -3.79
CA MET A 25 2.53 14.95 -3.67
C MET A 25 1.92 15.31 -2.31
N LEU A 26 0.96 16.24 -2.32
CA LEU A 26 0.07 16.52 -1.20
C LEU A 26 -1.07 15.51 -1.16
N THR A 27 -1.30 14.87 -0.01
CA THR A 27 -2.46 14.01 0.26
C THR A 27 -3.25 14.55 1.45
N VAL A 28 -4.56 14.75 1.27
CA VAL A 28 -5.46 15.18 2.35
C VAL A 28 -6.69 14.29 2.39
N ARG A 29 -7.00 13.76 3.55
CA ARG A 29 -8.15 12.88 3.77
C ARG A 29 -8.81 13.18 5.11
N GLY A 30 -10.13 13.02 5.16
CA GLY A 30 -10.90 13.20 6.39
C GLY A 30 -12.40 13.21 6.12
N TRP A 31 -13.15 13.80 7.04
CA TRP A 31 -14.59 13.98 6.89
C TRP A 31 -15.07 15.33 7.45
N LEU A 32 -16.19 15.80 6.93
CA LEU A 32 -16.83 17.05 7.31
C LEU A 32 -18.34 16.92 7.14
N CYS A 33 -19.12 17.13 8.20
CA CYS A 33 -20.58 17.11 8.17
C CYS A 33 -21.20 18.19 9.04
N SER A 34 -22.50 18.38 8.91
CA SER A 34 -23.27 19.24 9.80
C SER A 34 -24.54 18.53 10.30
N GLU A 35 -24.87 18.78 11.57
CA GLU A 35 -26.09 18.30 12.20
C GLU A 35 -27.35 18.94 11.61
N LYS A 36 -27.24 20.16 11.06
CA LYS A 36 -28.37 21.02 10.69
C LYS A 36 -28.75 20.89 9.21
N CYS A 37 -27.78 20.84 8.31
CA CYS A 37 -28.03 20.83 6.88
C CYS A 37 -26.90 20.16 6.09
N LYS A 38 -27.17 19.86 4.82
CA LYS A 38 -26.17 19.32 3.92
C LYS A 38 -25.12 20.40 3.57
N ILE A 39 -23.85 20.05 3.69
CA ILE A 39 -22.73 20.88 3.23
C ILE A 39 -22.67 20.84 1.70
N SER A 40 -22.39 21.98 1.08
CA SER A 40 -22.33 22.14 -0.37
C SER A 40 -21.16 23.01 -0.82
N LYS A 41 -20.88 23.01 -2.14
CA LYS A 41 -19.82 23.83 -2.77
C LYS A 41 -18.46 23.64 -2.09
N VAL A 42 -18.09 22.39 -1.83
CA VAL A 42 -16.82 22.04 -1.18
C VAL A 42 -15.68 22.12 -2.19
N HIS A 43 -14.63 22.82 -1.84
CA HIS A 43 -13.36 22.88 -2.57
C HIS A 43 -12.19 23.03 -1.58
N PHE A 44 -10.97 22.83 -2.04
CA PHE A 44 -9.78 22.90 -1.20
C PHE A 44 -8.89 24.06 -1.66
N LEU A 45 -8.12 24.60 -0.72
CA LEU A 45 -7.29 25.76 -0.93
C LEU A 45 -5.94 25.56 -0.26
N ILE A 46 -4.86 25.83 -1.00
CA ILE A 46 -3.52 26.02 -0.46
C ILE A 46 -3.28 27.52 -0.32
N GLU A 47 -2.73 27.95 0.80
CA GLU A 47 -2.33 29.35 1.05
C GLU A 47 -0.86 29.39 1.48
N ASP A 48 0.00 30.04 0.69
CA ASP A 48 1.42 30.21 1.02
C ASP A 48 1.64 31.28 2.07
N LYS A 49 2.87 31.39 2.61
CA LYS A 49 3.23 32.44 3.58
C LYS A 49 3.10 33.89 3.06
N LYS A 50 3.05 34.05 1.75
CA LYS A 50 2.87 35.39 1.11
C LYS A 50 1.38 35.70 0.93
N GLY A 51 0.48 34.78 1.28
CA GLY A 51 -0.98 34.95 1.14
C GLY A 51 -1.52 34.61 -0.26
N ASN A 52 -0.70 34.03 -1.15
CA ASN A 52 -1.17 33.55 -2.45
C ASN A 52 -2.03 32.30 -2.25
N LYS A 53 -3.14 32.23 -3.00
CA LYS A 53 -4.16 31.18 -2.86
C LYS A 53 -4.29 30.36 -4.12
N PHE A 54 -4.20 29.06 -3.97
CA PHE A 54 -4.31 28.08 -5.05
C PHE A 54 -5.50 27.17 -4.75
N ASN A 55 -6.52 27.19 -5.61
CA ASN A 55 -7.66 26.27 -5.47
C ASN A 55 -7.27 24.89 -5.99
N ILE A 56 -7.71 23.85 -5.27
CA ILE A 56 -7.52 22.46 -5.64
C ILE A 56 -8.89 21.78 -5.68
N LYS A 57 -9.14 20.98 -6.69
CA LYS A 57 -10.29 20.08 -6.70
C LYS A 57 -9.99 18.87 -5.82
N GLY A 58 -10.98 18.52 -5.03
CA GLY A 58 -11.00 17.29 -4.26
C GLY A 58 -12.38 16.66 -4.33
N ARG A 59 -12.44 15.40 -3.95
CA ARG A 59 -13.73 14.69 -3.82
C ARG A 59 -14.33 14.97 -2.46
N TYR A 60 -15.60 15.28 -2.42
CA TYR A 60 -16.41 15.38 -1.20
C TYR A 60 -17.70 14.57 -1.39
N GLY A 61 -18.23 14.03 -0.29
CA GLY A 61 -19.40 13.16 -0.32
C GLY A 61 -19.05 11.68 -0.43
N ILE A 62 -17.81 11.32 -0.11
CA ILE A 62 -17.36 9.93 0.01
C ILE A 62 -18.10 9.28 1.18
N SER A 63 -18.50 8.02 1.02
CA SER A 63 -19.21 7.26 2.06
C SER A 63 -18.38 7.11 3.33
N ARG A 64 -18.96 7.43 4.49
CA ARG A 64 -18.38 7.34 5.84
C ARG A 64 -19.39 6.77 6.82
N ASN A 65 -19.75 5.52 6.60
CA ASN A 65 -20.69 4.83 7.51
C ASN A 65 -20.13 4.71 8.94
N ASP A 66 -18.83 4.59 9.09
CA ASP A 66 -18.12 4.67 10.36
C ASP A 66 -18.48 5.95 11.13
N VAL A 67 -18.35 7.10 10.47
CA VAL A 67 -18.69 8.41 11.07
C VAL A 67 -20.19 8.53 11.35
N TYR A 68 -21.04 7.95 10.48
CA TYR A 68 -22.47 7.90 10.74
C TYR A 68 -22.82 7.06 11.97
N GLN A 69 -22.19 5.90 12.13
CA GLN A 69 -22.43 5.04 13.30
C GLN A 69 -22.01 5.72 14.60
N ASP A 70 -20.91 6.49 14.57
CA ASP A 70 -20.43 7.21 15.75
C ASP A 70 -21.26 8.44 16.09
N LEU A 71 -21.63 9.23 15.09
CA LEU A 71 -22.31 10.51 15.32
C LEU A 71 -23.83 10.44 15.27
N LYS A 72 -24.41 9.40 14.64
CA LYS A 72 -25.85 9.25 14.34
C LYS A 72 -26.46 10.45 13.60
N ILE A 73 -25.66 11.15 12.78
CA ILE A 73 -26.04 12.28 11.96
C ILE A 73 -26.22 11.79 10.51
N GLU A 74 -27.41 11.94 9.92
CA GLU A 74 -27.69 11.43 8.57
C GLU A 74 -26.73 12.01 7.52
N ASN A 75 -26.39 13.30 7.63
CA ASN A 75 -25.43 13.96 6.74
C ASN A 75 -24.00 13.42 6.85
N ALA A 76 -23.69 12.62 7.89
CA ALA A 76 -22.38 12.01 8.05
C ALA A 76 -22.14 10.82 7.12
N LYS A 77 -23.19 10.16 6.60
CA LYS A 77 -23.08 9.02 5.68
C LYS A 77 -22.24 9.32 4.44
N LYS A 78 -22.30 10.55 3.94
CA LYS A 78 -21.56 11.04 2.76
C LYS A 78 -20.73 12.27 3.13
N SER A 79 -19.92 12.17 4.16
CA SER A 79 -19.15 13.29 4.72
C SER A 79 -17.66 13.24 4.37
N GLY A 80 -17.16 12.14 3.84
CA GLY A 80 -15.74 11.95 3.53
C GLY A 80 -15.25 12.89 2.44
N TYR A 81 -13.99 13.29 2.56
CA TYR A 81 -13.27 14.02 1.51
C TYR A 81 -11.89 13.40 1.25
N TYR A 82 -11.44 13.58 0.03
CA TYR A 82 -10.11 13.17 -0.42
C TYR A 82 -9.57 14.13 -1.47
N VAL A 83 -8.31 14.52 -1.30
CA VAL A 83 -7.57 15.39 -2.22
C VAL A 83 -6.21 14.81 -2.47
N GLN A 84 -5.79 14.81 -3.72
CA GLN A 84 -4.38 14.71 -4.10
C GLN A 84 -4.02 15.85 -5.04
N ALA A 85 -2.86 16.45 -4.85
CA ALA A 85 -2.34 17.49 -5.70
C ALA A 85 -0.81 17.46 -5.73
N ILE A 86 -0.23 17.79 -6.87
CA ILE A 86 1.20 18.09 -6.96
C ILE A 86 1.39 19.53 -6.54
N VAL A 87 2.25 19.75 -5.56
CA VAL A 87 2.60 21.07 -5.03
C VAL A 87 4.10 21.26 -5.14
N GLU A 88 4.53 22.15 -6.00
CA GLU A 88 5.92 22.41 -6.32
C GLU A 88 6.28 23.87 -6.03
N ASN A 89 7.55 24.08 -5.66
CA ASN A 89 8.13 25.42 -5.45
C ASN A 89 7.49 26.22 -4.29
N ILE A 90 6.85 25.52 -3.35
CA ILE A 90 6.37 26.11 -2.10
C ILE A 90 7.06 25.42 -0.92
N LYS A 91 7.78 26.21 -0.12
CA LYS A 91 8.49 25.70 1.06
C LYS A 91 7.55 25.43 2.24
N GLU A 92 6.61 26.32 2.48
CA GLU A 92 5.65 26.22 3.57
C GLU A 92 4.30 26.75 3.13
N TYR A 93 3.23 26.04 3.46
CA TYR A 93 1.87 26.43 3.13
C TYR A 93 0.83 25.82 4.07
N GLU A 94 -0.34 26.44 4.10
CA GLU A 94 -1.50 26.02 4.86
C GLU A 94 -2.53 25.38 3.94
N VAL A 95 -3.16 24.30 4.38
CA VAL A 95 -4.22 23.59 3.63
C VAL A 95 -5.57 23.85 4.27
N TRP A 96 -6.53 24.27 3.46
CA TRP A 96 -7.87 24.62 3.90
C TRP A 96 -8.94 23.88 3.10
N ILE A 97 -10.04 23.49 3.77
CA ILE A 97 -11.30 23.12 3.13
C ILE A 97 -12.26 24.31 3.20
N VAL A 98 -12.86 24.65 2.05
CA VAL A 98 -13.82 25.75 1.91
C VAL A 98 -15.17 25.16 1.48
N PHE A 99 -16.24 25.57 2.12
CA PHE A 99 -17.57 25.01 1.87
C PHE A 99 -18.67 26.03 2.14
N SER A 100 -19.89 25.72 1.66
CA SER A 100 -21.08 26.50 1.96
C SER A 100 -21.99 25.73 2.95
N HIS A 101 -22.46 26.46 3.97
CA HIS A 101 -23.39 26.01 4.98
C HIS A 101 -24.46 27.10 5.18
N GLU A 102 -25.74 26.78 5.02
CA GLU A 102 -26.86 27.74 5.08
C GLU A 102 -26.65 28.99 4.20
N GLY A 103 -26.09 28.79 2.99
CA GLY A 103 -25.82 29.87 2.03
C GLY A 103 -24.58 30.73 2.31
N LYS A 104 -23.92 30.56 3.44
CA LYS A 104 -22.68 31.28 3.81
C LYS A 104 -21.45 30.43 3.57
N LYS A 105 -20.35 31.08 3.16
CA LYS A 105 -19.04 30.41 2.97
C LYS A 105 -18.27 30.33 4.29
N TYR A 106 -17.67 29.18 4.54
CA TYR A 106 -16.81 28.89 5.69
C TYR A 106 -15.51 28.24 5.21
N ARG A 107 -14.45 28.36 6.00
CA ARG A 107 -13.21 27.61 5.79
C ARG A 107 -12.74 26.97 7.09
N ILE A 108 -12.14 25.78 6.97
CA ILE A 108 -11.52 25.05 8.07
C ILE A 108 -10.08 24.75 7.68
N HIS A 109 -9.16 25.01 8.59
CA HIS A 109 -7.76 24.66 8.46
C HIS A 109 -7.60 23.14 8.63
N LEU A 110 -6.96 22.48 7.68
CA LEU A 110 -6.76 21.03 7.67
C LEU A 110 -5.36 20.65 8.14
N GLY A 111 -4.35 21.47 7.87
CA GLY A 111 -2.97 21.23 8.27
C GLY A 111 -2.00 22.25 7.67
N SER A 112 -0.78 22.25 8.20
CA SER A 112 0.34 23.05 7.73
C SER A 112 1.41 22.09 7.20
N ILE A 113 1.96 22.35 6.03
CA ILE A 113 3.02 21.59 5.40
C ILE A 113 4.30 22.43 5.37
N ALA A 114 5.43 21.84 5.77
CA ALA A 114 6.76 22.41 5.66
C ALA A 114 7.69 21.41 4.98
N ASN A 115 8.28 21.81 3.86
CA ASN A 115 9.22 21.01 3.08
C ASN A 115 10.66 21.42 3.43
N GLU A 116 11.43 20.55 4.06
CA GLU A 116 12.81 20.83 4.47
C GLU A 116 13.79 20.91 3.27
N ASP A 117 13.46 20.30 2.14
CA ASP A 117 14.35 20.14 0.97
C ASP A 117 14.24 21.23 -0.09
N ASP A 118 13.23 22.11 -0.05
CA ASP A 118 13.04 23.15 -1.06
C ASP A 118 13.80 24.43 -0.72
N LYS A 119 14.88 24.71 -1.48
CA LYS A 119 15.49 26.06 -1.53
C LYS A 119 14.52 26.99 -2.26
N GLU A 120 14.30 28.20 -1.73
CA GLU A 120 13.53 29.25 -2.41
C GLU A 120 13.96 29.36 -3.89
N SER A 121 13.17 28.82 -4.78
CA SER A 121 13.37 28.98 -6.22
C SER A 121 12.56 30.20 -6.70
N LYS A 122 13.12 30.96 -7.63
CA LYS A 122 12.43 32.06 -8.31
C LYS A 122 11.41 31.58 -9.36
N VAL A 123 11.05 30.28 -9.32
CA VAL A 123 10.13 29.65 -10.25
C VAL A 123 8.73 29.76 -9.71
N ASP A 124 7.76 30.04 -10.59
CA ASP A 124 6.34 30.16 -10.21
C ASP A 124 5.83 28.90 -9.52
N VAL A 125 5.07 29.12 -8.44
CA VAL A 125 4.37 28.06 -7.72
C VAL A 125 3.42 27.33 -8.67
N ARG A 126 3.51 26.02 -8.74
CA ARG A 126 2.62 25.18 -9.53
C ARG A 126 1.83 24.24 -8.63
N VAL A 127 0.53 24.23 -8.82
CA VAL A 127 -0.38 23.27 -8.21
C VAL A 127 -1.12 22.54 -9.32
N THR A 128 -0.83 21.28 -9.50
CA THR A 128 -1.47 20.42 -10.51
C THR A 128 -2.45 19.49 -9.84
N GLU A 129 -3.70 19.52 -10.31
CA GLU A 129 -4.74 18.61 -9.83
C GLU A 129 -4.46 17.17 -10.31
N VAL A 130 -4.63 16.22 -9.40
CA VAL A 130 -4.50 14.80 -9.71
C VAL A 130 -5.85 14.14 -9.51
N ASP A 131 -6.33 13.43 -10.52
CA ASP A 131 -7.52 12.60 -10.37
C ASP A 131 -7.10 11.29 -9.70
N ALA A 132 -7.17 11.30 -8.37
CA ALA A 132 -6.76 10.19 -7.55
C ALA A 132 -7.78 9.07 -7.55
N ASN A 133 -7.88 8.36 -8.65
CA ASN A 133 -8.28 6.97 -8.62
C ASN A 133 -7.02 6.17 -8.33
N GLU A 134 -6.81 5.79 -7.07
CA GLU A 134 -5.80 4.78 -6.75
C GLU A 134 -6.20 3.50 -7.50
N LYS A 135 -5.62 3.30 -8.69
CA LYS A 135 -5.79 2.05 -9.44
C LYS A 135 -5.10 0.97 -8.64
N VAL A 136 -5.89 0.20 -7.90
CA VAL A 136 -5.44 -1.01 -7.22
C VAL A 136 -5.71 -2.17 -8.17
N LEU A 137 -4.72 -3.04 -8.37
CA LEU A 137 -4.84 -4.21 -9.26
C LEU A 137 -5.99 -5.12 -8.80
N ASN A 138 -6.93 -5.40 -9.71
CA ASN A 138 -7.94 -6.43 -9.53
C ASN A 138 -7.33 -7.78 -9.88
N ILE A 139 -7.06 -8.59 -8.85
CA ILE A 139 -6.39 -9.89 -9.02
C ILE A 139 -7.21 -10.87 -9.86
N VAL A 140 -8.54 -10.80 -9.80
CA VAL A 140 -9.42 -11.70 -10.55
C VAL A 140 -9.41 -11.36 -12.04
N GLU A 141 -9.45 -10.07 -12.39
CA GLU A 141 -9.31 -9.62 -13.78
C GLU A 141 -7.97 -10.06 -14.35
N LYS A 142 -6.88 -9.91 -13.57
CA LYS A 142 -5.55 -10.37 -13.95
C LYS A 142 -5.50 -11.88 -14.24
N ILE A 143 -6.06 -12.70 -13.36
CA ILE A 143 -6.09 -14.17 -13.54
C ILE A 143 -6.84 -14.52 -14.84
N GLN A 144 -8.00 -13.90 -15.08
CA GLN A 144 -8.80 -14.14 -16.28
C GLN A 144 -8.09 -13.70 -17.56
N GLU A 145 -7.38 -12.58 -17.52
CA GLU A 145 -6.61 -12.08 -18.68
C GLU A 145 -5.46 -13.01 -19.03
N GLN A 146 -4.75 -13.56 -18.07
CA GLN A 146 -3.65 -14.51 -18.31
C GLN A 146 -4.13 -15.85 -18.89
N GLU A 147 -5.28 -16.36 -18.45
CA GLU A 147 -5.86 -17.61 -18.96
C GLU A 147 -6.27 -17.51 -20.45
N GLN A 148 -6.53 -16.30 -20.96
CA GLN A 148 -7.04 -16.06 -22.32
C GLN A 148 -5.99 -15.59 -23.31
N TYR A 149 -4.77 -15.28 -22.85
CA TYR A 149 -3.78 -14.61 -23.70
C TYR A 149 -2.78 -15.59 -24.32
N CYS A 150 -2.77 -15.64 -25.66
CA CYS A 150 -1.69 -16.21 -26.46
C CYS A 150 -1.42 -15.24 -27.60
N PHE A 151 -0.24 -14.60 -27.65
CA PHE A 151 0.14 -13.69 -28.71
C PHE A 151 1.24 -14.29 -29.57
N GLU A 152 1.04 -14.30 -30.90
CA GLU A 152 2.03 -14.69 -31.87
C GLU A 152 2.33 -13.50 -32.79
N PHE A 153 3.62 -13.26 -33.07
CA PHE A 153 4.03 -12.23 -34.01
C PHE A 153 3.68 -12.65 -35.46
N PRO A 154 3.10 -11.74 -36.27
CA PRO A 154 2.80 -12.06 -37.67
C PRO A 154 4.05 -12.49 -38.44
N GLU A 155 3.96 -13.52 -39.29
CA GLU A 155 5.10 -14.03 -40.06
C GLU A 155 5.79 -12.94 -40.89
N LYS A 156 5.01 -12.00 -41.46
CA LYS A 156 5.54 -10.86 -42.24
C LYS A 156 6.51 -10.01 -41.44
N PHE A 157 6.35 -9.97 -40.11
CA PHE A 157 7.18 -9.18 -39.20
C PHE A 157 8.65 -9.65 -39.23
N TYR A 158 8.88 -10.96 -39.34
CA TYR A 158 10.22 -11.54 -39.41
C TYR A 158 10.94 -11.31 -40.79
N SER A 159 10.23 -10.78 -41.78
CA SER A 159 10.86 -10.39 -43.04
C SER A 159 11.49 -9.01 -43.00
N GLU A 160 11.05 -8.16 -42.08
CA GLU A 160 11.57 -6.80 -41.88
C GLU A 160 12.97 -6.82 -41.25
N GLU A 161 13.81 -5.87 -41.63
CA GLU A 161 15.16 -5.69 -41.10
C GLU A 161 15.23 -4.41 -40.26
N VAL A 162 15.94 -4.46 -39.11
CA VAL A 162 16.13 -3.36 -38.17
C VAL A 162 17.61 -3.01 -38.06
N ASP A 163 17.95 -1.73 -38.03
CA ASP A 163 19.30 -1.26 -37.70
C ASP A 163 19.48 -1.19 -36.18
N VAL A 164 20.25 -2.11 -35.61
CA VAL A 164 20.61 -2.07 -34.17
C VAL A 164 21.88 -1.24 -34.03
N ILE A 165 21.77 -0.05 -33.43
CA ILE A 165 22.87 0.90 -33.28
C ILE A 165 23.37 0.86 -31.83
N ILE A 166 24.68 0.57 -31.67
CA ILE A 166 25.35 0.53 -30.37
C ILE A 166 26.54 1.50 -30.39
N PRO A 167 26.42 2.69 -29.75
CA PRO A 167 27.53 3.58 -29.56
C PRO A 167 28.39 3.05 -28.40
N VAL A 168 29.68 2.83 -28.63
CA VAL A 168 30.60 2.22 -27.67
C VAL A 168 31.66 3.22 -27.24
N TYR A 169 31.70 3.54 -25.94
CA TYR A 169 32.79 4.30 -25.31
C TYR A 169 33.17 3.64 -23.99
N ASN A 170 34.34 3.00 -23.91
CA ASN A 170 34.74 2.18 -22.79
C ASN A 170 33.76 0.99 -22.53
N GLY A 171 33.64 0.56 -21.29
CA GLY A 171 32.65 -0.45 -20.91
C GLY A 171 32.98 -1.88 -21.33
N TYR A 172 34.26 -2.20 -21.53
CA TYR A 172 34.75 -3.54 -21.94
C TYR A 172 34.07 -4.70 -21.20
N LYS A 173 33.89 -4.57 -19.89
CA LYS A 173 33.28 -5.61 -19.03
C LYS A 173 31.82 -5.94 -19.38
N PHE A 174 31.12 -5.09 -20.12
CA PHE A 174 29.71 -5.28 -20.50
C PHE A 174 29.56 -5.85 -21.92
N LEU A 175 30.57 -5.72 -22.79
CA LEU A 175 30.46 -6.06 -24.19
C LEU A 175 30.09 -7.51 -24.49
N GLU A 176 30.65 -8.44 -23.71
CA GLU A 176 30.36 -9.87 -23.91
C GLU A 176 28.89 -10.18 -23.65
N LYS A 177 28.35 -9.71 -22.52
CA LYS A 177 26.93 -9.91 -22.17
C LYS A 177 26.01 -9.22 -23.16
N LEU A 178 26.28 -7.95 -23.47
CA LEU A 178 25.49 -7.21 -24.43
C LEU A 178 25.45 -7.91 -25.78
N LEU A 179 26.61 -8.15 -26.41
CA LEU A 179 26.68 -8.68 -27.78
C LEU A 179 26.19 -10.13 -27.88
N SER A 180 26.27 -10.92 -26.82
CA SER A 180 25.61 -12.23 -26.77
C SER A 180 24.09 -12.09 -26.68
N SER A 181 23.59 -11.09 -25.95
CA SER A 181 22.15 -10.88 -25.78
C SER A 181 21.46 -10.25 -27.02
N VAL A 182 22.18 -9.47 -27.82
CA VAL A 182 21.63 -8.90 -29.07
C VAL A 182 21.05 -9.98 -29.99
N SER A 183 21.65 -11.16 -30.03
CA SER A 183 21.20 -12.28 -30.89
C SER A 183 19.94 -13.01 -30.36
N LYS A 184 19.41 -12.62 -29.20
CA LYS A 184 18.18 -13.20 -28.64
C LYS A 184 16.91 -12.67 -29.36
N THR A 185 16.90 -12.74 -30.66
CA THR A 185 15.82 -12.30 -31.58
C THR A 185 15.73 -13.19 -32.81
N LYS A 186 14.53 -13.34 -33.35
CA LYS A 186 14.28 -13.99 -34.65
C LYS A 186 14.17 -12.98 -35.81
N MET A 187 14.08 -11.67 -35.49
CA MET A 187 14.05 -10.63 -36.50
C MET A 187 15.38 -10.53 -37.22
N LYS A 188 15.32 -10.12 -38.49
CA LYS A 188 16.52 -9.72 -39.23
C LYS A 188 17.02 -8.39 -38.68
N TYR A 189 18.31 -8.30 -38.46
CA TYR A 189 18.92 -7.04 -38.05
C TYR A 189 20.31 -6.84 -38.64
N ARG A 190 20.65 -5.58 -38.89
CA ARG A 190 22.00 -5.14 -39.13
C ARG A 190 22.55 -4.47 -37.88
N LEU A 191 23.65 -4.99 -37.33
CA LEU A 191 24.29 -4.45 -36.15
C LEU A 191 25.32 -3.38 -36.52
N ILE A 192 25.12 -2.15 -36.11
CA ILE A 192 26.01 -1.01 -36.33
C ILE A 192 26.71 -0.67 -35.01
N LEU A 193 27.94 -1.15 -34.88
CA LEU A 193 28.82 -0.88 -33.74
C LEU A 193 29.66 0.35 -34.03
N ILE A 194 29.67 1.34 -33.14
CA ILE A 194 30.40 2.58 -33.34
C ILE A 194 31.31 2.83 -32.13
N ASN A 195 32.61 2.51 -32.29
CA ASN A 195 33.60 2.82 -31.28
C ASN A 195 33.91 4.33 -31.29
N ASP A 196 33.55 5.04 -30.22
CA ASP A 196 33.77 6.47 -30.07
C ASP A 196 35.15 6.77 -29.48
N LYS A 197 36.19 6.18 -30.08
CA LYS A 197 37.57 6.33 -29.65
C LYS A 197 37.76 5.95 -28.17
N SER A 198 37.32 4.75 -27.80
CA SER A 198 37.53 4.21 -26.46
C SER A 198 39.00 4.24 -26.07
N PRO A 199 39.40 4.78 -24.90
CA PRO A 199 40.78 4.78 -24.44
C PRO A 199 41.29 3.38 -24.03
N ASP A 200 40.39 2.44 -23.70
CA ASP A 200 40.74 1.04 -23.44
C ASP A 200 40.85 0.27 -24.75
N GLU A 201 42.08 -0.05 -25.16
CA GLU A 201 42.40 -0.73 -26.43
C GLU A 201 41.67 -2.08 -26.56
N ARG A 202 41.41 -2.77 -25.46
CA ARG A 202 40.68 -4.05 -25.42
C ARG A 202 39.29 -3.94 -26.04
N VAL A 203 38.67 -2.75 -25.97
CA VAL A 203 37.35 -2.50 -26.57
C VAL A 203 37.41 -2.67 -28.05
N LEU A 204 38.34 -2.00 -28.74
CA LEU A 204 38.46 -2.07 -30.17
C LEU A 204 38.81 -3.49 -30.65
N GLU A 205 39.79 -4.12 -30.01
CA GLU A 205 40.20 -5.50 -30.30
C GLU A 205 39.01 -6.48 -30.19
N TYR A 206 38.20 -6.31 -29.16
CA TYR A 206 37.02 -7.15 -28.94
C TYR A 206 35.96 -6.93 -30.04
N LEU A 207 35.69 -5.67 -30.43
CA LEU A 207 34.72 -5.33 -31.47
C LEU A 207 35.16 -5.82 -32.82
N GLU A 208 36.45 -5.69 -33.20
CA GLU A 208 37.03 -6.20 -34.46
C GLU A 208 36.89 -7.72 -34.53
N LYS A 209 37.28 -8.43 -33.47
CA LYS A 209 37.12 -9.88 -33.38
C LYS A 209 35.65 -10.31 -33.46
N TYR A 210 34.74 -9.57 -32.80
CA TYR A 210 33.33 -9.86 -32.87
C TYR A 210 32.73 -9.67 -34.27
N ALA A 211 33.15 -8.64 -34.98
CA ALA A 211 32.66 -8.33 -36.34
C ALA A 211 33.24 -9.26 -37.42
N GLU A 212 34.38 -9.90 -37.16
CA GLU A 212 35.08 -10.75 -38.13
C GLU A 212 34.15 -11.88 -38.64
N GLY A 213 34.01 -11.96 -39.98
CA GLY A 213 33.21 -12.98 -40.64
C GLY A 213 31.70 -12.80 -40.57
N LYS A 214 31.19 -11.72 -39.96
CA LYS A 214 29.75 -11.46 -39.84
C LYS A 214 29.28 -10.40 -40.83
N SER A 215 28.53 -10.81 -41.85
CA SER A 215 28.03 -9.91 -42.93
C SER A 215 26.97 -8.90 -42.44
N ASN A 216 26.31 -9.18 -41.34
CA ASN A 216 25.30 -8.29 -40.74
C ASN A 216 25.86 -7.32 -39.69
N VAL A 217 27.19 -7.29 -39.48
CA VAL A 217 27.84 -6.39 -38.50
C VAL A 217 28.66 -5.34 -39.24
N LEU A 218 28.36 -4.07 -39.01
CA LEU A 218 29.13 -2.91 -39.46
C LEU A 218 29.84 -2.29 -38.25
N LEU A 219 31.20 -2.36 -38.26
CA LEU A 219 32.01 -1.68 -37.26
C LEU A 219 32.52 -0.34 -37.80
N LEU A 220 32.24 0.72 -37.06
CA LEU A 220 32.71 2.07 -37.35
C LEU A 220 33.61 2.57 -36.20
N ASN A 221 34.71 3.25 -36.54
CA ASN A 221 35.59 3.89 -35.58
C ASN A 221 35.57 5.40 -35.75
N ASN A 222 35.39 6.17 -34.67
CA ASN A 222 35.59 7.61 -34.64
C ASN A 222 37.09 7.92 -34.46
N GLU A 223 37.58 8.93 -35.12
CA GLU A 223 38.98 9.38 -35.04
C GLU A 223 39.27 10.02 -33.66
N GLU A 224 38.24 10.62 -33.04
CA GLU A 224 38.27 11.26 -31.74
C GLU A 224 36.95 10.96 -30.99
N ASN A 225 36.94 11.14 -29.66
CA ASN A 225 35.73 11.03 -28.87
C ASN A 225 34.75 12.19 -29.23
N LYS A 226 33.71 11.86 -29.96
CA LYS A 226 32.65 12.81 -30.42
C LYS A 226 31.51 12.95 -29.40
N GLY A 227 31.43 12.04 -28.42
CA GLY A 227 30.34 11.94 -27.47
C GLY A 227 29.12 11.22 -28.04
N PHE A 228 28.21 10.86 -27.15
CA PHE A 228 27.05 10.00 -27.41
C PHE A 228 26.23 10.50 -28.60
N VAL A 229 25.80 11.77 -28.57
CA VAL A 229 24.87 12.35 -29.56
C VAL A 229 25.41 12.28 -30.97
N GLN A 230 26.67 12.69 -31.18
CA GLN A 230 27.27 12.68 -32.54
C GLN A 230 27.53 11.25 -33.02
N THR A 231 27.89 10.35 -32.10
CA THR A 231 28.14 8.94 -32.42
C THR A 231 26.85 8.24 -32.82
N VAL A 232 25.74 8.49 -32.11
CA VAL A 232 24.41 7.99 -32.51
C VAL A 232 23.96 8.58 -33.84
N ASN A 233 24.13 9.90 -34.04
CA ASN A 233 23.80 10.55 -35.30
C ASN A 233 24.61 10.00 -36.50
N ARG A 234 25.86 9.58 -36.29
CA ARG A 234 26.63 8.85 -37.30
C ARG A 234 25.99 7.52 -37.64
N GLY A 235 25.49 6.79 -36.64
CA GLY A 235 24.72 5.57 -36.84
C GLY A 235 23.42 5.80 -37.63
N PHE A 236 22.68 6.85 -37.27
CA PHE A 236 21.48 7.25 -38.02
C PHE A 236 21.78 7.56 -39.49
N GLY A 237 22.93 8.18 -39.75
CA GLY A 237 23.35 8.56 -41.11
C GLY A 237 23.73 7.38 -42.03
N VAL A 238 24.19 6.26 -41.46
CA VAL A 238 24.53 5.04 -42.22
C VAL A 238 23.41 4.02 -42.22
N GLY A 239 22.45 4.15 -41.32
CA GLY A 239 21.27 3.31 -41.20
C GLY A 239 20.20 3.68 -42.24
N THR A 240 19.40 2.70 -42.67
CA THR A 240 18.30 2.86 -43.63
C THR A 240 16.97 2.33 -43.15
N ASN A 241 17.01 1.41 -42.17
CA ASN A 241 15.84 0.75 -41.59
C ASN A 241 15.35 1.48 -40.33
N HIS A 242 14.23 1.05 -39.75
CA HIS A 242 13.87 1.43 -38.38
C HIS A 242 15.02 1.10 -37.44
N VAL A 243 15.15 1.83 -36.34
CA VAL A 243 16.34 1.73 -35.48
C VAL A 243 15.97 1.18 -34.12
N ALA A 244 16.79 0.28 -33.59
CA ALA A 244 16.89 -0.02 -32.18
C ALA A 244 18.22 0.55 -31.65
N LEU A 245 18.14 1.63 -30.85
CA LEU A 245 19.29 2.23 -30.17
C LEU A 245 19.50 1.52 -28.84
N VAL A 246 20.72 1.02 -28.58
CA VAL A 246 21.04 0.24 -27.38
C VAL A 246 22.36 0.69 -26.79
N ASN A 247 22.40 0.96 -25.49
CA ASN A 247 23.62 1.32 -24.75
C ASN A 247 24.51 0.10 -24.49
N THR A 248 25.80 0.34 -24.19
CA THR A 248 26.79 -0.72 -23.92
C THR A 248 26.57 -1.47 -22.61
N ASP A 249 25.91 -0.87 -21.64
CA ASP A 249 25.66 -1.42 -20.29
C ASP A 249 24.26 -2.02 -20.14
N VAL A 250 23.73 -2.56 -21.22
CA VAL A 250 22.41 -3.17 -21.32
C VAL A 250 22.53 -4.69 -21.46
N GLU A 251 21.59 -5.42 -20.87
CA GLU A 251 21.39 -6.87 -21.07
C GLU A 251 19.97 -7.10 -21.55
N LEU A 252 19.83 -7.77 -22.71
CA LEU A 252 18.59 -7.93 -23.45
C LEU A 252 18.01 -9.34 -23.24
N PRO A 253 16.69 -9.47 -23.03
CA PRO A 253 16.02 -10.78 -22.88
C PRO A 253 15.68 -11.39 -24.25
N ASP A 254 15.06 -12.59 -24.22
CA ASP A 254 14.58 -13.25 -25.42
C ASP A 254 13.49 -12.44 -26.15
N MET A 255 13.50 -12.43 -27.49
CA MET A 255 12.53 -11.72 -28.33
C MET A 255 12.41 -10.21 -27.98
N TRP A 256 13.51 -9.60 -27.54
CA TRP A 256 13.53 -8.19 -27.18
C TRP A 256 13.24 -7.25 -28.35
N LEU A 257 13.80 -7.55 -29.54
CA LEU A 257 13.69 -6.70 -30.71
C LEU A 257 12.29 -6.72 -31.31
N GLU A 258 11.67 -7.90 -31.33
CA GLU A 258 10.29 -8.10 -31.77
C GLU A 258 9.33 -7.23 -30.93
N ARG A 259 9.44 -7.29 -29.61
CA ARG A 259 8.57 -6.53 -28.72
C ARG A 259 8.84 -5.03 -28.75
N LEU A 260 10.11 -4.64 -28.82
CA LEU A 260 10.50 -3.24 -28.91
C LEU A 260 9.98 -2.58 -30.19
N MET A 261 10.03 -3.29 -31.32
CA MET A 261 9.74 -2.72 -32.63
C MET A 261 8.28 -2.87 -33.05
N LEU A 262 7.51 -3.77 -32.47
CA LEU A 262 6.12 -4.06 -32.85
C LEU A 262 5.25 -2.79 -32.94
N PRO A 263 5.27 -1.86 -31.95
CA PRO A 263 4.43 -0.66 -32.05
C PRO A 263 4.75 0.22 -33.25
N ILE A 264 6.03 0.29 -33.67
CA ILE A 264 6.47 1.09 -34.81
C ILE A 264 5.97 0.49 -36.11
N PHE A 265 5.89 -0.83 -36.19
CA PHE A 265 5.40 -1.51 -37.40
C PHE A 265 3.87 -1.54 -37.48
N GLU A 266 3.18 -1.43 -36.34
CA GLU A 266 1.72 -1.45 -36.30
C GLU A 266 1.09 -0.07 -36.48
N ASP A 267 1.73 1.01 -35.99
CA ASP A 267 1.22 2.38 -36.08
C ASP A 267 2.32 3.34 -36.57
N GLU A 268 2.18 3.86 -37.80
CA GLU A 268 3.11 4.82 -38.41
C GLU A 268 3.28 6.11 -37.59
N LYS A 269 2.33 6.42 -36.71
CA LYS A 269 2.42 7.57 -35.78
C LYS A 269 3.30 7.33 -34.56
N VAL A 270 3.74 6.10 -34.33
CA VAL A 270 4.69 5.81 -33.26
C VAL A 270 6.07 6.25 -33.70
N ALA A 271 6.61 7.27 -33.01
CA ALA A 271 7.95 7.80 -33.22
C ALA A 271 9.02 6.98 -32.51
N SER A 272 8.76 6.66 -31.23
CA SER A 272 9.69 5.89 -30.40
C SER A 272 9.01 4.92 -29.45
N THR A 273 9.78 3.90 -29.07
CA THR A 273 9.39 2.89 -28.09
C THR A 273 10.44 2.77 -26.99
N THR A 274 10.02 2.51 -25.74
CA THR A 274 10.91 2.33 -24.59
C THR A 274 10.41 1.19 -23.71
N PRO A 275 11.25 0.23 -23.31
CA PRO A 275 10.89 -0.87 -22.42
C PRO A 275 11.01 -0.48 -20.93
N TYR A 276 10.56 -1.37 -20.04
CA TYR A 276 10.90 -1.30 -18.61
C TYR A 276 12.39 -1.54 -18.36
N THR A 277 12.89 -0.94 -17.26
CA THR A 277 14.24 -1.18 -16.76
C THR A 277 14.31 -0.99 -15.25
N THR A 278 15.46 -1.28 -14.63
CA THR A 278 15.68 -1.01 -13.21
C THR A 278 15.83 0.47 -12.86
N CYS A 279 16.26 1.29 -13.81
CA CYS A 279 16.54 2.72 -13.59
C CYS A 279 16.00 3.57 -14.74
N GLY A 280 15.29 4.62 -14.40
CA GLY A 280 14.66 5.53 -15.37
C GLY A 280 13.35 6.06 -14.81
N THR A 281 13.20 7.37 -14.75
CA THR A 281 12.08 8.01 -14.02
C THR A 281 10.70 7.52 -14.44
N ILE A 282 10.49 7.26 -15.75
CA ILE A 282 9.17 6.97 -16.30
C ILE A 282 9.00 5.52 -16.80
N CYS A 283 10.02 4.68 -16.66
CA CYS A 283 10.03 3.29 -17.12
C CYS A 283 10.65 2.33 -16.09
N SER A 284 10.76 2.72 -14.82
CA SER A 284 11.40 1.90 -13.78
C SER A 284 10.49 0.82 -13.21
N PHE A 285 11.09 -0.34 -12.87
CA PHE A 285 10.47 -1.50 -12.24
C PHE A 285 11.36 -2.04 -11.12
N PRO A 286 10.81 -2.49 -9.98
CA PRO A 286 9.38 -2.49 -9.60
C PRO A 286 8.87 -1.11 -9.16
N ASP A 287 9.66 -0.35 -8.42
CA ASP A 287 9.30 0.97 -7.93
C ASP A 287 9.39 2.02 -9.05
N PHE A 288 8.28 2.69 -9.28
CA PHE A 288 8.20 3.75 -10.27
C PHE A 288 8.89 5.03 -9.82
N GLY A 289 9.63 5.66 -10.71
CA GLY A 289 10.32 6.91 -10.42
C GLY A 289 11.58 6.80 -9.57
N LYS A 290 12.10 5.59 -9.39
CA LYS A 290 13.29 5.31 -8.57
C LYS A 290 14.30 4.45 -9.34
N ASP A 291 15.55 4.49 -8.87
CA ASP A 291 16.55 3.51 -9.26
C ASP A 291 16.37 2.26 -8.39
N ASN A 292 16.14 1.14 -9.03
CA ASN A 292 15.88 -0.15 -8.40
C ASN A 292 17.09 -1.09 -8.55
N LYS A 293 17.17 -2.07 -7.68
CA LYS A 293 17.93 -3.30 -7.93
C LYS A 293 17.09 -4.27 -8.75
N LEU A 294 17.71 -5.30 -9.29
CA LEU A 294 16.96 -6.42 -9.86
C LEU A 294 16.04 -7.03 -8.80
N PHE A 295 14.77 -7.18 -9.12
CA PHE A 295 13.74 -7.62 -8.19
C PHE A 295 14.04 -9.03 -7.67
N LEU A 296 14.01 -9.24 -6.36
CA LEU A 296 14.35 -10.49 -5.68
C LEU A 296 15.75 -11.06 -6.05
N ASP A 297 16.68 -10.18 -6.46
CA ASP A 297 18.02 -10.55 -6.98
C ASP A 297 17.98 -11.52 -8.19
N LEU A 298 16.87 -11.53 -8.95
CA LEU A 298 16.66 -12.33 -10.16
C LEU A 298 17.46 -11.74 -11.34
N ASN A 299 17.77 -12.58 -12.34
CA ASN A 299 18.37 -12.10 -13.57
C ASN A 299 17.32 -11.54 -14.56
N VAL A 300 17.79 -10.92 -15.65
CA VAL A 300 16.93 -10.28 -16.65
C VAL A 300 15.95 -11.26 -17.28
N ASP A 301 16.39 -12.46 -17.63
CA ASP A 301 15.55 -13.48 -18.28
C ASP A 301 14.43 -13.97 -17.36
N GLN A 302 14.71 -14.09 -16.05
CA GLN A 302 13.71 -14.50 -15.05
C GLN A 302 12.64 -13.42 -14.85
N ILE A 303 13.04 -12.15 -14.80
CA ILE A 303 12.11 -11.02 -14.66
C ILE A 303 11.28 -10.87 -15.93
N ASP A 304 11.95 -10.86 -17.08
CA ASP A 304 11.30 -10.67 -18.37
C ASP A 304 10.36 -11.82 -18.75
N ALA A 305 10.61 -13.03 -18.24
CA ALA A 305 9.71 -14.18 -18.43
C ALA A 305 8.29 -13.94 -17.87
N GLU A 306 8.11 -12.98 -16.95
CA GLU A 306 6.78 -12.57 -16.48
C GLU A 306 6.25 -11.35 -17.27
N PHE A 307 7.14 -10.50 -17.82
CA PHE A 307 6.75 -9.41 -18.72
C PHE A 307 6.22 -9.92 -20.06
N ILE A 308 6.85 -10.91 -20.67
CA ILE A 308 6.43 -11.46 -21.97
C ILE A 308 5.01 -12.06 -21.94
N LYS A 309 4.50 -12.44 -20.79
CA LYS A 309 3.13 -12.92 -20.59
C LYS A 309 2.08 -11.81 -20.58
N GLN A 310 2.50 -10.55 -20.42
CA GLN A 310 1.59 -9.42 -20.46
C GLN A 310 1.15 -9.13 -21.90
N ARG A 311 -0.07 -8.63 -22.07
CA ARG A 311 -0.53 -8.21 -23.38
C ARG A 311 0.37 -7.08 -23.93
N PRO A 312 0.65 -7.03 -25.22
CA PRO A 312 1.34 -5.90 -25.86
C PRO A 312 0.43 -4.67 -25.84
N VAL A 313 0.36 -4.01 -24.70
CA VAL A 313 -0.29 -2.71 -24.55
C VAL A 313 0.78 -1.64 -24.67
N TYR A 314 0.44 -0.55 -25.36
CA TYR A 314 1.34 0.57 -25.57
C TYR A 314 0.76 1.82 -24.92
N ILE A 315 1.51 2.40 -24.02
CA ILE A 315 1.08 3.59 -23.28
C ILE A 315 1.84 4.80 -23.81
N GLU A 316 1.11 5.81 -24.25
CA GLU A 316 1.71 7.07 -24.69
C GLU A 316 2.43 7.75 -23.51
N MET A 317 3.68 8.16 -23.77
CA MET A 317 4.55 8.78 -22.78
C MET A 317 5.14 10.10 -23.30
N PRO A 318 5.46 11.06 -22.39
CA PRO A 318 5.97 12.37 -22.80
C PRO A 318 7.38 12.31 -23.41
N THR A 319 8.12 11.24 -23.20
CA THR A 319 9.48 11.07 -23.70
C THR A 319 9.87 9.60 -23.73
N GLY A 320 10.80 9.21 -24.59
CA GLY A 320 11.52 7.95 -24.51
C GLY A 320 12.76 8.05 -23.63
N VAL A 321 13.46 6.94 -23.42
CA VAL A 321 14.73 6.86 -22.68
C VAL A 321 15.75 6.10 -23.52
N GLY A 322 16.90 6.71 -23.78
CA GLY A 322 17.86 6.29 -24.80
C GLY A 322 18.72 5.06 -24.48
N PHE A 323 18.50 4.36 -23.36
CA PHE A 323 19.28 3.15 -23.02
C PHE A 323 18.94 1.96 -23.91
N CYS A 324 17.66 1.81 -24.26
CA CYS A 324 17.12 0.84 -25.23
C CYS A 324 15.86 1.47 -25.83
N MET A 325 15.96 1.99 -27.07
CA MET A 325 14.92 2.82 -27.66
C MET A 325 14.68 2.41 -29.10
N GLY A 326 13.45 2.03 -29.43
CA GLY A 326 13.04 1.91 -30.86
C GLY A 326 12.80 3.30 -31.45
N VAL A 327 13.23 3.53 -32.69
CA VAL A 327 13.06 4.80 -33.39
C VAL A 327 12.54 4.54 -34.82
N ASN A 328 11.43 5.20 -35.14
CA ASN A 328 10.82 5.14 -36.46
C ASN A 328 11.65 5.92 -37.49
N ARG A 329 12.16 5.24 -38.51
CA ARG A 329 12.99 5.83 -39.55
C ARG A 329 12.29 6.94 -40.32
N ASN A 330 11.01 6.79 -40.59
CA ASN A 330 10.26 7.80 -41.35
C ASN A 330 10.14 9.09 -40.55
N VAL A 331 9.85 8.96 -39.24
CA VAL A 331 9.80 10.11 -38.32
C VAL A 331 11.20 10.75 -38.17
N LEU A 332 12.24 9.92 -38.03
CA LEU A 332 13.63 10.41 -37.94
C LEU A 332 14.02 11.22 -39.20
N ASN A 333 13.62 10.77 -40.40
CA ASN A 333 13.88 11.49 -41.63
C ASN A 333 13.11 12.81 -41.73
N GLU A 334 11.90 12.90 -41.15
CA GLU A 334 11.08 14.11 -41.18
C GLU A 334 11.55 15.14 -40.15
N ILE A 335 11.79 14.74 -38.91
CA ILE A 335 12.09 15.68 -37.80
C ILE A 335 13.59 15.91 -37.59
N GLY A 336 14.42 15.09 -38.23
CA GLY A 336 15.89 15.15 -38.17
C GLY A 336 16.46 14.38 -36.97
N ASN A 337 17.79 14.37 -36.91
CA ASN A 337 18.58 13.65 -35.91
C ASN A 337 18.51 14.31 -34.54
N PHE A 338 19.20 13.73 -33.55
CA PHE A 338 19.41 14.33 -32.23
C PHE A 338 20.18 15.65 -32.35
N ASP A 339 19.80 16.66 -31.56
CA ASP A 339 20.41 17.99 -31.60
C ASP A 339 21.79 18.03 -30.91
N ALA A 340 22.81 17.60 -31.64
CA ALA A 340 24.19 17.60 -31.16
C ALA A 340 24.74 19.01 -30.88
N LYS A 341 24.18 20.06 -31.48
CA LYS A 341 24.61 21.44 -31.23
C LYS A 341 24.21 21.93 -29.87
N THR A 342 23.02 21.58 -29.44
CA THR A 342 22.47 21.96 -28.11
C THR A 342 22.96 21.06 -27.00
N PHE A 343 22.94 19.72 -27.20
CA PHE A 343 23.16 18.73 -26.14
C PHE A 343 24.56 18.09 -26.15
N GLY A 344 25.40 18.40 -27.14
CA GLY A 344 26.85 18.07 -27.13
C GLY A 344 27.14 16.59 -26.88
N LYS A 345 27.65 16.27 -25.67
CA LYS A 345 28.06 14.92 -25.29
C LYS A 345 26.96 14.00 -24.80
N GLY A 346 25.73 14.52 -24.61
CA GLY A 346 24.56 13.73 -24.17
C GLY A 346 23.76 14.37 -23.04
N TYR A 347 22.68 13.70 -22.65
CA TYR A 347 21.63 14.06 -21.69
C TYR A 347 20.66 15.16 -22.17
N GLY A 348 19.46 14.73 -22.54
CA GLY A 348 18.35 15.56 -22.97
C GLY A 348 18.12 15.59 -24.48
N GLU A 349 19.00 15.00 -25.29
CA GLU A 349 18.85 14.87 -26.75
C GLU A 349 17.69 13.99 -27.18
N GLU A 350 17.49 12.86 -26.48
CA GLU A 350 16.36 11.96 -26.71
C GLU A 350 15.05 12.61 -26.25
N ASN A 351 15.10 13.36 -25.14
CA ASN A 351 13.93 14.07 -24.65
C ASN A 351 13.51 15.18 -25.63
N ASP A 352 14.46 15.96 -26.16
CA ASP A 352 14.23 16.97 -27.19
C ASP A 352 13.65 16.34 -28.45
N TRP A 353 14.23 15.21 -28.89
CA TRP A 353 13.76 14.51 -30.09
C TRP A 353 12.33 14.01 -29.94
N CYS A 354 11.99 13.42 -28.79
CA CYS A 354 10.65 12.96 -28.44
C CYS A 354 9.65 14.11 -28.39
N GLN A 355 10.01 15.24 -27.83
CA GLN A 355 9.14 16.43 -27.80
C GLN A 355 8.93 17.02 -29.20
N ARG A 356 9.95 17.07 -30.06
CA ARG A 356 9.79 17.47 -31.45
C ARG A 356 8.87 16.52 -32.21
N ALA A 357 8.91 15.22 -31.93
CA ALA A 357 7.99 14.25 -32.49
C ALA A 357 6.54 14.52 -32.08
N ILE A 358 6.30 14.79 -30.77
CA ILE A 358 4.97 15.15 -30.23
C ILE A 358 4.44 16.42 -30.90
N GLU A 359 5.26 17.46 -31.05
CA GLU A 359 4.91 18.72 -31.75
C GLU A 359 4.45 18.51 -33.19
N LYS A 360 4.92 17.42 -33.82
CA LYS A 360 4.51 17.01 -35.19
C LYS A 360 3.32 16.05 -35.20
N GLY A 361 2.76 15.70 -34.04
CA GLY A 361 1.59 14.81 -33.89
C GLY A 361 1.93 13.33 -33.89
N TYR A 362 3.20 12.98 -33.65
CA TYR A 362 3.65 11.62 -33.41
C TYR A 362 3.56 11.27 -31.92
N LYS A 363 3.75 9.99 -31.57
CA LYS A 363 3.64 9.43 -30.24
C LYS A 363 4.94 8.76 -29.83
N ASN A 364 5.33 8.93 -28.57
CA ASN A 364 6.31 8.06 -27.92
C ASN A 364 5.55 7.08 -27.05
N VAL A 365 5.90 5.80 -27.06
CA VAL A 365 5.15 4.77 -26.34
C VAL A 365 6.03 3.91 -25.46
N HIS A 366 5.49 3.52 -24.33
CA HIS A 366 6.08 2.53 -23.42
C HIS A 366 5.62 1.13 -23.83
N VAL A 367 6.55 0.19 -23.91
CA VAL A 367 6.30 -1.23 -24.26
C VAL A 367 6.09 -2.00 -22.97
N GLU A 368 4.85 -2.36 -22.67
CA GLU A 368 4.45 -2.89 -21.37
C GLU A 368 4.85 -4.36 -21.13
N ASN A 369 5.21 -5.08 -22.17
CA ASN A 369 5.56 -6.51 -22.12
C ASN A 369 7.05 -6.78 -22.34
N LEU A 370 7.92 -5.81 -22.05
CA LEU A 370 9.38 -5.96 -22.23
C LEU A 370 10.14 -5.32 -21.06
N PHE A 371 11.00 -6.11 -20.42
CA PHE A 371 11.96 -5.65 -19.42
C PHE A 371 13.39 -5.82 -19.92
N VAL A 372 14.17 -4.75 -19.87
CA VAL A 372 15.57 -4.71 -20.30
C VAL A 372 16.43 -4.24 -19.13
N PHE A 373 17.42 -5.00 -18.75
CA PHE A 373 18.31 -4.58 -17.65
C PHE A 373 19.33 -3.56 -18.13
N HIS A 374 19.34 -2.38 -17.49
CA HIS A 374 20.32 -1.34 -17.68
C HIS A 374 21.21 -1.26 -16.42
N ASN A 375 22.45 -1.69 -16.57
CA ASN A 375 23.41 -1.70 -15.46
C ASN A 375 23.96 -0.29 -15.23
N HIS A 376 23.11 0.58 -14.72
CA HIS A 376 23.54 1.91 -14.28
C HIS A 376 24.51 1.69 -13.10
N GLY A 377 25.79 1.64 -13.40
CA GLY A 377 26.83 1.46 -12.39
C GLY A 377 26.61 2.50 -11.30
N GLY A 378 26.26 2.11 -10.10
CA GLY A 378 25.89 2.88 -8.90
C GLY A 378 26.74 4.13 -8.64
N SER A 379 26.73 4.97 -9.59
CA SER A 379 27.53 6.19 -9.65
C SER A 379 26.79 7.24 -8.83
N PHE A 380 27.27 7.45 -7.62
CA PHE A 380 27.28 8.82 -7.10
C PHE A 380 27.71 9.73 -8.26
N LEU A 381 26.77 10.45 -8.81
CA LEU A 381 27.05 11.40 -9.89
C LEU A 381 28.10 12.36 -9.38
N SER A 382 29.24 12.49 -10.09
CA SER A 382 30.22 13.51 -9.78
C SER A 382 29.55 14.88 -9.78
N GLU A 383 30.06 15.82 -9.00
CA GLU A 383 29.49 17.18 -8.99
C GLU A 383 29.44 17.81 -10.39
N ASP A 384 30.43 17.52 -11.21
CA ASP A 384 30.48 17.98 -12.61
C ASP A 384 29.34 17.40 -13.43
N LYS A 385 29.03 16.11 -13.26
CA LYS A 385 27.91 15.45 -13.95
C LYS A 385 26.56 16.04 -13.53
N LYS A 386 26.37 16.32 -12.22
CA LYS A 386 25.16 16.98 -11.71
C LYS A 386 25.00 18.40 -12.28
N LYS A 387 26.09 19.14 -12.40
CA LYS A 387 26.09 20.49 -12.99
C LYS A 387 25.72 20.45 -14.46
N PHE A 388 26.29 19.51 -15.19
CA PHE A 388 26.03 19.29 -16.60
C PHE A 388 24.56 18.90 -16.89
N LEU A 389 24.01 17.98 -16.11
CA LEU A 389 22.59 17.62 -16.18
C LEU A 389 21.67 18.83 -15.96
N LYS A 390 21.94 19.64 -14.95
CA LYS A 390 21.15 20.88 -14.69
C LYS A 390 21.23 21.91 -15.81
N GLU A 391 22.38 22.00 -16.46
CA GLU A 391 22.56 22.90 -17.61
C GLU A 391 21.73 22.43 -18.81
N HIS A 392 21.76 21.13 -19.10
CA HIS A 392 21.03 20.55 -20.21
C HIS A 392 19.51 20.54 -19.96
N GLU A 393 19.07 20.31 -18.73
CA GLU A 393 17.67 20.50 -18.34
C GLU A 393 17.19 21.94 -18.63
N LYS A 394 17.97 22.96 -18.31
CA LYS A 394 17.61 24.35 -18.65
C LYS A 394 17.49 24.57 -20.15
N LYS A 395 18.38 23.98 -20.95
CA LYS A 395 18.32 24.06 -22.41
C LYS A 395 17.07 23.36 -22.96
N LEU A 396 16.75 22.19 -22.43
CA LEU A 396 15.55 21.43 -22.77
C LEU A 396 14.28 22.24 -22.46
N LEU A 397 14.18 22.80 -21.27
CA LEU A 397 13.02 23.60 -20.85
C LEU A 397 12.90 24.93 -21.61
N ALA A 398 14.01 25.49 -22.08
CA ALA A 398 13.96 26.66 -22.96
C ALA A 398 13.36 26.35 -24.33
N LYS A 399 13.55 25.11 -24.85
CA LYS A 399 12.94 24.61 -26.09
C LYS A 399 11.52 24.10 -25.87
N HIS A 400 11.29 23.36 -24.79
CA HIS A 400 10.04 22.66 -24.48
C HIS A 400 9.54 23.00 -23.07
N PRO A 401 8.92 24.19 -22.85
CA PRO A 401 8.54 24.66 -21.50
C PRO A 401 7.55 23.77 -20.75
N ALA A 402 6.76 22.97 -21.47
CA ALA A 402 5.76 22.06 -20.87
C ALA A 402 6.34 20.71 -20.41
N TYR A 403 7.58 20.37 -20.79
CA TYR A 403 8.17 19.05 -20.60
C TYR A 403 8.08 18.55 -19.15
N ASN A 404 8.57 19.33 -18.18
CA ASN A 404 8.55 18.88 -16.77
C ASN A 404 7.12 18.65 -16.25
N SER A 405 6.17 19.48 -16.66
CA SER A 405 4.76 19.32 -16.24
C SER A 405 4.11 18.09 -16.88
N GLU A 406 4.48 17.74 -18.11
CA GLU A 406 3.99 16.53 -18.79
C GLU A 406 4.58 15.26 -18.16
N VAL A 407 5.88 15.25 -17.86
CA VAL A 407 6.53 14.15 -17.14
C VAL A 407 5.94 13.99 -15.74
N ALA A 408 5.78 15.09 -14.99
CA ALA A 408 5.18 15.06 -13.67
C ALA A 408 3.74 14.52 -13.70
N LYS A 409 2.93 14.96 -14.68
CA LYS A 409 1.57 14.46 -14.89
C LYS A 409 1.56 12.96 -15.17
N PHE A 410 2.44 12.47 -16.05
CA PHE A 410 2.59 11.05 -16.34
C PHE A 410 2.97 10.25 -15.10
N CYS A 411 3.96 10.74 -14.33
CA CYS A 411 4.39 10.09 -13.09
C CYS A 411 3.27 9.99 -12.05
N VAL A 412 2.43 11.02 -11.96
CA VAL A 412 1.30 11.05 -11.02
C VAL A 412 0.16 10.14 -11.48
N GLN A 413 -0.15 10.15 -12.77
CA GLN A 413 -1.19 9.28 -13.33
C GLN A 413 -0.80 7.81 -13.27
N ASP A 414 0.50 7.55 -13.32
CA ASP A 414 1.09 6.20 -13.27
C ASP A 414 0.27 5.18 -14.08
N PRO A 415 0.12 5.38 -15.41
CA PRO A 415 -0.77 4.56 -16.22
C PRO A 415 -0.32 3.09 -16.28
N ASN A 416 0.96 2.83 -16.06
CA ASN A 416 1.62 1.53 -16.14
C ASN A 416 1.53 0.74 -14.81
N LYS A 417 0.94 1.31 -13.75
CA LYS A 417 0.94 0.73 -12.40
C LYS A 417 0.37 -0.69 -12.36
N SER A 418 -0.75 -0.92 -13.05
CA SER A 418 -1.40 -2.25 -13.04
C SER A 418 -0.52 -3.35 -13.62
N ILE A 419 0.22 -3.06 -14.68
CA ILE A 419 1.13 -4.04 -15.31
C ILE A 419 2.33 -4.31 -14.41
N ARG A 420 2.96 -3.26 -13.86
CA ARG A 420 4.05 -3.45 -12.89
C ARG A 420 3.61 -4.30 -11.71
N GLN A 421 2.46 -3.98 -11.10
CA GLN A 421 1.89 -4.76 -10.00
C GLN A 421 1.53 -6.20 -10.40
N SER A 422 1.07 -6.41 -11.63
CA SER A 422 0.79 -7.73 -12.18
C SER A 422 2.06 -8.58 -12.24
N VAL A 423 3.13 -8.04 -12.83
CA VAL A 423 4.43 -8.74 -12.96
C VAL A 423 5.07 -8.95 -11.58
N GLU A 424 5.02 -7.94 -10.71
CA GLU A 424 5.53 -8.02 -9.35
C GLU A 424 4.87 -9.16 -8.57
N LEU A 425 3.54 -9.30 -8.67
CA LEU A 425 2.81 -10.40 -8.06
C LEU A 425 3.22 -11.76 -8.60
N ASP A 426 3.37 -11.90 -9.93
CA ASP A 426 3.81 -13.14 -10.57
C ASP A 426 5.20 -13.57 -10.08
N LEU A 427 6.12 -12.60 -10.01
CA LEU A 427 7.48 -12.84 -9.52
C LEU A 427 7.49 -13.22 -8.02
N LEU A 428 6.67 -12.57 -7.21
CA LEU A 428 6.50 -12.91 -5.79
C LEU A 428 5.96 -14.33 -5.62
N CYS A 429 4.88 -14.69 -6.33
CA CYS A 429 4.30 -16.01 -6.26
C CYS A 429 5.27 -17.11 -6.74
N LYS A 430 6.13 -16.82 -7.71
CA LYS A 430 7.02 -17.80 -8.32
C LYS A 430 8.38 -17.94 -7.63
N TYR A 431 8.93 -16.83 -7.11
CA TYR A 431 10.33 -16.76 -6.68
C TYR A 431 10.51 -16.35 -5.22
N SER A 432 9.45 -16.09 -4.43
CA SER A 432 9.60 -15.90 -2.99
C SER A 432 10.22 -17.14 -2.36
N SER A 433 11.32 -16.98 -1.65
CA SER A 433 12.10 -18.09 -1.08
C SER A 433 11.56 -18.60 0.25
N GLY A 434 10.65 -17.87 0.88
CA GLY A 434 10.10 -18.17 2.20
C GLY A 434 8.68 -18.70 2.15
N LYS A 435 8.17 -19.10 3.31
CA LYS A 435 6.78 -19.52 3.49
C LYS A 435 5.83 -18.35 3.22
N THR A 436 4.75 -18.58 2.48
CA THR A 436 3.69 -17.61 2.25
C THR A 436 2.51 -17.87 3.17
N ILE A 437 2.22 -16.93 4.08
CA ILE A 437 1.14 -17.03 5.05
C ILE A 437 0.00 -16.09 4.65
N LEU A 438 -1.21 -16.62 4.50
CA LEU A 438 -2.42 -15.84 4.25
C LEU A 438 -3.22 -15.69 5.55
N ALA A 439 -3.50 -14.47 5.96
CA ALA A 439 -4.35 -14.18 7.10
C ALA A 439 -5.64 -13.47 6.68
N PHE A 440 -6.77 -13.89 7.26
CA PHE A 440 -8.05 -13.17 7.17
C PHE A 440 -8.20 -12.29 8.43
N ASP A 441 -8.51 -11.02 8.24
CA ASP A 441 -8.64 -10.05 9.35
C ASP A 441 -9.75 -9.03 9.05
N HIS A 442 -10.24 -8.35 10.06
CA HIS A 442 -11.22 -7.27 9.93
C HIS A 442 -10.57 -5.88 9.85
N MET A 443 -11.37 -4.85 9.57
CA MET A 443 -10.91 -3.44 9.52
C MET A 443 -11.23 -2.64 10.80
N LEU A 444 -11.71 -3.29 11.86
CA LEU A 444 -12.15 -2.62 13.09
C LEU A 444 -11.00 -2.24 14.04
N GLY A 445 -9.82 -2.84 13.85
CA GLY A 445 -8.68 -2.63 14.76
C GLY A 445 -8.79 -3.43 16.07
N GLY A 446 -8.11 -2.99 17.12
CA GLY A 446 -8.15 -3.64 18.44
C GLY A 446 -7.04 -4.65 18.70
N GLY A 447 -7.29 -5.54 19.66
CA GLY A 447 -6.31 -6.53 20.14
C GLY A 447 -5.92 -7.56 19.11
N ALA A 448 -6.87 -8.08 18.34
CA ALA A 448 -6.67 -9.05 17.27
C ALA A 448 -5.77 -8.50 16.14
N THR A 449 -6.07 -7.30 15.64
CA THR A 449 -5.22 -6.63 14.64
C THR A 449 -3.81 -6.39 15.18
N LYS A 450 -3.66 -5.99 16.44
CA LYS A 450 -2.33 -5.79 17.06
C LYS A 450 -1.53 -7.09 17.17
N TYR A 451 -2.19 -8.19 17.51
CA TYR A 451 -1.57 -9.52 17.51
C TYR A 451 -1.09 -9.89 16.12
N LEU A 452 -1.94 -9.75 15.10
CA LEU A 452 -1.60 -10.07 13.71
C LEU A 452 -0.43 -9.23 13.21
N GLU A 453 -0.40 -7.92 13.50
CA GLU A 453 0.72 -7.05 13.14
C GLU A 453 2.06 -7.47 13.77
N ASN A 454 2.03 -7.92 15.02
CA ASN A 454 3.23 -8.45 15.69
C ASN A 454 3.68 -9.76 15.05
N LYS A 455 2.74 -10.67 14.74
CA LYS A 455 3.03 -11.94 14.07
C LYS A 455 3.54 -11.74 12.65
N LYS A 456 2.94 -10.82 11.88
CA LYS A 456 3.43 -10.42 10.56
C LYS A 456 4.90 -9.99 10.63
N LYS A 457 5.24 -9.09 11.55
CA LYS A 457 6.63 -8.64 11.72
C LYS A 457 7.59 -9.78 12.05
N GLN A 458 7.16 -10.71 12.91
CA GLN A 458 7.96 -11.88 13.23
C GLN A 458 8.19 -12.74 11.99
N CYS A 459 7.14 -13.08 11.23
CA CYS A 459 7.22 -13.90 10.04
C CYS A 459 8.09 -13.25 8.94
N LEU A 460 7.94 -11.94 8.71
CA LEU A 460 8.77 -11.19 7.76
C LEU A 460 10.26 -11.21 8.16
N ASN A 461 10.57 -11.07 9.45
CA ASN A 461 11.95 -11.17 9.96
C ASN A 461 12.55 -12.58 9.80
N GLU A 462 11.71 -13.61 9.74
CA GLU A 462 12.09 -15.01 9.48
C GLU A 462 12.16 -15.32 7.97
N GLY A 463 11.97 -14.30 7.10
CA GLY A 463 12.04 -14.42 5.64
C GLY A 463 10.76 -14.93 4.98
N ALA A 464 9.64 -14.99 5.70
CA ALA A 464 8.36 -15.36 5.12
C ALA A 464 7.70 -14.19 4.39
N SER A 465 6.81 -14.48 3.43
CA SER A 465 5.84 -13.53 2.90
C SER A 465 4.55 -13.59 3.73
N PHE A 466 3.87 -12.45 3.85
CA PHE A 466 2.66 -12.36 4.65
C PHE A 466 1.54 -11.62 3.91
N ILE A 467 0.42 -12.30 3.71
CA ILE A 467 -0.72 -11.75 2.98
C ILE A 467 -1.87 -11.53 3.96
N ILE A 468 -2.54 -10.37 3.86
CA ILE A 468 -3.73 -10.11 4.67
C ILE A 468 -4.89 -9.77 3.75
N ILE A 469 -6.00 -10.51 3.88
CA ILE A 469 -7.28 -10.19 3.25
C ILE A 469 -8.18 -9.55 4.29
N ARG A 470 -8.77 -8.38 3.93
CA ARG A 470 -9.76 -7.66 4.74
C ARG A 470 -10.95 -7.25 3.88
N TYR A 471 -12.14 -7.49 4.35
CA TYR A 471 -13.33 -6.96 3.71
C TYR A 471 -13.54 -5.49 4.08
N ASP A 472 -13.56 -4.62 3.05
CA ASP A 472 -13.91 -3.22 3.20
C ASP A 472 -15.43 -3.04 2.99
N TYR A 473 -16.16 -3.09 4.08
CA TYR A 473 -17.62 -2.96 4.08
C TYR A 473 -18.13 -1.57 3.62
N LEU A 474 -17.25 -0.56 3.54
CA LEU A 474 -17.59 0.76 3.01
C LEU A 474 -17.54 0.80 1.48
N LYS A 475 -16.66 0.02 0.88
CA LYS A 475 -16.44 -0.07 -0.56
C LYS A 475 -17.05 -1.32 -1.18
N ASP A 476 -17.54 -2.25 -0.38
CA ASP A 476 -18.05 -3.55 -0.79
C ASP A 476 -17.05 -4.32 -1.66
N LEU A 477 -15.83 -4.50 -1.14
CA LEU A 477 -14.75 -5.24 -1.80
C LEU A 477 -13.75 -5.82 -0.78
N TYR A 478 -12.97 -6.79 -1.21
CA TYR A 478 -11.89 -7.39 -0.46
C TYR A 478 -10.57 -6.73 -0.83
N LYS A 479 -9.86 -6.22 0.17
CA LYS A 479 -8.51 -5.69 0.06
C LYS A 479 -7.52 -6.77 0.41
N ILE A 480 -6.50 -6.91 -0.41
CA ILE A 480 -5.36 -7.80 -0.18
C ILE A 480 -4.12 -6.94 -0.02
N SER A 481 -3.38 -7.16 1.04
CA SER A 481 -2.05 -6.59 1.25
C SER A 481 -1.05 -7.74 1.28
N TYR A 482 -0.16 -7.79 0.31
CA TYR A 482 0.93 -8.76 0.21
C TYR A 482 2.20 -8.10 0.72
N TYR A 483 2.79 -8.61 1.79
CA TYR A 483 4.00 -8.10 2.42
C TYR A 483 5.17 -9.05 2.22
N TRP A 484 6.32 -8.51 1.84
CA TRP A 484 7.61 -9.20 1.79
C TRP A 484 8.71 -8.22 2.20
N ASN A 485 9.71 -8.66 2.93
CA ASN A 485 10.73 -7.77 3.48
C ASN A 485 10.11 -6.55 4.18
N ASN A 486 10.28 -5.36 3.64
CA ASN A 486 9.67 -4.11 4.12
C ASN A 486 8.69 -3.49 3.12
N ASP A 487 8.34 -4.22 2.05
CA ASP A 487 7.51 -3.74 0.96
C ASP A 487 6.08 -4.26 1.06
N GLU A 488 5.14 -3.61 0.39
CA GLU A 488 3.72 -3.95 0.36
C GLU A 488 3.15 -3.79 -1.05
N LEU A 489 2.57 -4.87 -1.58
CA LEU A 489 1.75 -4.83 -2.79
C LEU A 489 0.27 -4.87 -2.42
N LYS A 490 -0.52 -3.93 -2.95
CA LYS A 490 -1.96 -3.82 -2.69
C LYS A 490 -2.75 -4.31 -3.87
N LEU A 491 -3.69 -5.23 -3.59
CA LEU A 491 -4.56 -5.86 -4.57
C LEU A 491 -6.00 -5.81 -4.05
N GLN A 492 -6.98 -6.10 -4.92
CA GLN A 492 -8.38 -6.18 -4.54
C GLN A 492 -9.15 -7.17 -5.42
N TYR A 493 -10.30 -7.62 -4.90
CA TYR A 493 -11.33 -8.33 -5.66
C TYR A 493 -12.71 -8.03 -5.05
N LYS A 494 -13.79 -8.43 -5.72
CA LYS A 494 -15.14 -8.04 -5.27
C LYS A 494 -16.03 -9.23 -4.91
N ASP A 495 -16.13 -10.23 -5.77
CA ASP A 495 -17.05 -11.35 -5.55
C ASP A 495 -16.42 -12.39 -4.60
N PRO A 496 -17.07 -12.74 -3.46
CA PRO A 496 -16.57 -13.78 -2.55
C PRO A 496 -16.38 -15.15 -3.21
N LYS A 497 -17.09 -15.45 -4.31
CA LYS A 497 -16.96 -16.68 -5.07
C LYS A 497 -15.58 -16.84 -5.73
N ASP A 498 -14.88 -15.74 -5.93
CA ASP A 498 -13.53 -15.75 -6.50
C ASP A 498 -12.45 -16.12 -5.48
N LEU A 499 -12.77 -16.17 -4.19
CA LEU A 499 -11.80 -16.45 -3.12
C LEU A 499 -10.99 -17.74 -3.35
N PRO A 500 -11.57 -18.89 -3.80
CA PRO A 500 -10.79 -20.08 -4.11
C PRO A 500 -9.71 -19.84 -5.15
N LYS A 501 -10.02 -19.16 -6.25
CA LYS A 501 -9.06 -18.81 -7.30
C LYS A 501 -7.96 -17.88 -6.80
N VAL A 502 -8.33 -16.92 -5.94
CA VAL A 502 -7.37 -15.99 -5.33
C VAL A 502 -6.39 -16.73 -4.42
N ILE A 503 -6.87 -17.65 -3.57
CA ILE A 503 -6.01 -18.46 -2.69
C ILE A 503 -5.05 -19.33 -3.51
N GLU A 504 -5.55 -20.01 -4.54
CA GLU A 504 -4.76 -20.87 -5.42
C GLU A 504 -3.67 -20.06 -6.15
N TYR A 505 -4.02 -18.89 -6.68
CA TYR A 505 -3.10 -18.03 -7.41
C TYR A 505 -1.97 -17.45 -6.52
N LEU A 506 -2.27 -17.14 -5.27
CA LEU A 506 -1.30 -16.57 -4.33
C LEU A 506 -0.28 -17.58 -3.78
N CYS A 507 -0.35 -18.84 -4.16
CA CYS A 507 0.59 -19.92 -3.76
C CYS A 507 0.81 -19.99 -2.25
N VAL A 508 -0.28 -20.09 -1.49
CA VAL A 508 -0.30 -19.98 -0.03
C VAL A 508 0.12 -21.30 0.62
N ASP A 509 1.06 -21.25 1.58
CA ASP A 509 1.52 -22.43 2.36
C ASP A 509 0.75 -22.64 3.67
N GLU A 510 0.13 -21.59 4.21
CA GLU A 510 -0.64 -21.66 5.47
C GLU A 510 -1.70 -20.56 5.51
N ILE A 511 -2.90 -20.88 6.01
CA ILE A 511 -4.00 -19.93 6.19
C ILE A 511 -4.23 -19.69 7.67
N TRP A 512 -4.31 -18.41 8.08
CA TRP A 512 -4.69 -18.01 9.43
C TRP A 512 -6.03 -17.26 9.43
N ILE A 513 -6.96 -17.71 10.25
CA ILE A 513 -8.19 -16.98 10.50
C ILE A 513 -7.97 -16.13 11.75
N ASN A 514 -7.66 -14.85 11.55
CA ASN A 514 -7.51 -13.90 12.65
C ASN A 514 -8.87 -13.35 13.08
N GLU A 515 -9.66 -12.86 12.12
CA GLU A 515 -11.02 -12.35 12.37
C GLU A 515 -11.87 -12.38 11.09
N LEU A 516 -13.16 -12.77 11.23
CA LEU A 516 -14.14 -12.76 10.15
C LEU A 516 -15.41 -11.93 10.46
N VAL A 517 -15.39 -11.14 11.52
CA VAL A 517 -16.56 -10.41 12.05
C VAL A 517 -17.26 -9.53 11.01
N THR A 518 -16.52 -8.91 10.09
CA THR A 518 -17.10 -7.99 9.09
C THR A 518 -17.39 -8.63 7.75
N TYR A 519 -17.08 -9.91 7.58
CA TYR A 519 -17.23 -10.58 6.28
C TYR A 519 -18.70 -10.85 5.96
N PRO A 520 -19.17 -10.50 4.75
CA PRO A 520 -20.51 -10.87 4.31
C PRO A 520 -20.55 -12.36 3.97
N VAL A 521 -21.77 -12.93 3.86
CA VAL A 521 -21.99 -14.36 3.48
C VAL A 521 -21.02 -15.33 4.16
N LEU A 522 -20.93 -15.21 5.50
CA LEU A 522 -19.91 -15.88 6.32
C LEU A 522 -19.78 -17.38 6.03
N TYR A 523 -20.91 -18.10 5.91
CA TYR A 523 -20.90 -19.55 5.66
C TYR A 523 -20.24 -19.93 4.34
N ASP A 524 -20.42 -19.10 3.30
CA ASP A 524 -19.73 -19.30 2.04
C ASP A 524 -18.20 -19.11 2.21
N HIS A 525 -17.75 -18.11 2.98
CA HIS A 525 -16.33 -17.94 3.28
C HIS A 525 -15.74 -19.12 4.02
N LEU A 526 -16.42 -19.59 5.08
CA LEU A 526 -15.98 -20.78 5.82
C LEU A 526 -15.86 -22.00 4.89
N ARG A 527 -16.86 -22.21 4.02
CA ARG A 527 -16.86 -23.29 3.04
C ARG A 527 -15.73 -23.13 2.02
N TYR A 528 -15.59 -21.97 1.38
CA TYR A 528 -14.55 -21.72 0.38
C TYR A 528 -13.14 -21.91 0.95
N ILE A 529 -12.87 -21.36 2.13
CA ILE A 529 -11.57 -21.52 2.78
C ILE A 529 -11.31 -23.00 3.07
N ARG A 530 -12.27 -23.71 3.68
CA ARG A 530 -12.14 -25.14 4.02
C ARG A 530 -11.89 -25.99 2.78
N GLU A 531 -12.76 -25.88 1.75
CA GLU A 531 -12.68 -26.72 0.55
C GLU A 531 -11.40 -26.44 -0.25
N THR A 532 -11.00 -25.18 -0.38
CA THR A 532 -9.75 -24.81 -1.06
C THR A 532 -8.53 -25.31 -0.30
N ALA A 533 -8.54 -25.16 1.03
CA ALA A 533 -7.45 -25.62 1.87
C ALA A 533 -7.31 -27.15 1.82
N GLN A 534 -8.42 -27.89 1.86
CA GLN A 534 -8.42 -29.34 1.75
C GLN A 534 -7.95 -29.81 0.37
N LYS A 535 -8.43 -29.18 -0.71
CA LYS A 535 -8.03 -29.50 -2.09
C LYS A 535 -6.53 -29.35 -2.32
N ASN A 536 -5.94 -28.30 -1.75
CA ASN A 536 -4.54 -27.92 -1.97
C ASN A 536 -3.63 -28.30 -0.79
N GLU A 537 -4.11 -29.10 0.17
CA GLU A 537 -3.38 -29.54 1.37
C GLU A 537 -2.80 -28.40 2.21
N ILE A 538 -3.46 -27.23 2.22
CA ILE A 538 -3.01 -26.04 2.95
C ILE A 538 -3.49 -26.12 4.41
N PRO A 539 -2.60 -26.10 5.41
CA PRO A 539 -3.00 -26.08 6.81
C PRO A 539 -3.70 -24.78 7.19
N VAL A 540 -4.84 -24.90 7.88
CA VAL A 540 -5.61 -23.77 8.41
C VAL A 540 -5.40 -23.66 9.91
N LYS A 541 -5.10 -22.45 10.40
CA LYS A 541 -5.01 -22.12 11.81
C LYS A 541 -6.09 -21.10 12.18
N MET A 542 -6.95 -21.44 13.15
CA MET A 542 -7.91 -20.50 13.74
C MET A 542 -7.32 -19.83 14.97
N LEU A 543 -7.44 -18.49 15.06
CA LEU A 543 -7.02 -17.68 16.20
C LEU A 543 -8.27 -17.12 16.89
N PHE A 544 -8.53 -17.56 18.10
CA PHE A 544 -9.80 -17.32 18.79
C PHE A 544 -9.74 -16.04 19.63
N HIS A 545 -9.79 -14.87 18.98
CA HIS A 545 -9.64 -13.57 19.65
C HIS A 545 -10.89 -13.09 20.37
N ASP A 546 -12.06 -13.55 19.95
CA ASP A 546 -13.35 -13.27 20.55
C ASP A 546 -14.25 -14.52 20.47
N PHE A 547 -15.53 -14.38 20.77
CA PHE A 547 -16.47 -15.49 20.71
C PHE A 547 -17.38 -15.47 19.48
N PHE A 548 -16.95 -14.84 18.39
CA PHE A 548 -17.76 -14.78 17.15
C PHE A 548 -18.14 -16.16 16.65
N ALA A 549 -17.24 -17.14 16.72
CA ALA A 549 -17.56 -18.51 16.36
C ALA A 549 -18.67 -19.12 17.23
N VAL A 550 -18.73 -18.75 18.52
CA VAL A 550 -19.74 -19.25 19.48
C VAL A 550 -21.08 -18.55 19.31
N CYS A 551 -21.05 -17.22 19.11
CA CYS A 551 -22.24 -16.38 19.04
C CYS A 551 -22.00 -15.15 18.13
N PRO A 552 -22.95 -14.81 17.24
CA PRO A 552 -22.86 -13.61 16.38
C PRO A 552 -22.70 -12.28 17.12
N THR A 553 -22.92 -12.22 18.45
CA THR A 553 -22.72 -11.02 19.27
C THR A 553 -21.30 -10.79 19.72
N ILE A 554 -20.39 -11.72 19.47
CA ILE A 554 -18.95 -11.72 19.79
C ILE A 554 -18.59 -11.74 21.29
N ASN A 555 -19.37 -11.15 22.16
CA ASN A 555 -19.04 -10.93 23.59
C ASN A 555 -19.83 -11.79 24.58
N LEU A 556 -20.75 -12.63 24.08
CA LEU A 556 -21.61 -13.51 24.91
C LEU A 556 -22.44 -12.76 25.96
N LEU A 557 -22.87 -11.54 25.66
CA LEU A 557 -23.81 -10.79 26.48
C LEU A 557 -25.23 -10.98 25.96
N ASP A 558 -26.18 -11.19 26.87
CA ASP A 558 -27.61 -11.26 26.55
C ASP A 558 -28.23 -9.86 26.34
N ASN A 559 -29.56 -9.80 26.22
CA ASN A 559 -30.29 -8.54 25.97
C ASN A 559 -30.22 -7.55 27.14
N ASP A 560 -29.94 -8.04 28.36
CA ASP A 560 -29.80 -7.27 29.58
C ASP A 560 -28.34 -6.94 29.94
N ASP A 561 -27.43 -7.17 28.96
CA ASP A 561 -25.97 -6.99 29.12
C ASP A 561 -25.32 -7.89 30.17
N ASN A 562 -25.91 -9.06 30.48
CA ASN A 562 -25.31 -10.06 31.38
C ASN A 562 -24.57 -11.13 30.57
N TYR A 563 -23.50 -11.66 31.14
CA TYR A 563 -22.82 -12.84 30.58
C TYR A 563 -23.77 -14.04 30.58
N CYS A 564 -24.11 -14.55 29.39
CA CYS A 564 -25.13 -15.57 29.19
C CYS A 564 -24.66 -17.00 29.46
N ALA A 565 -23.37 -17.25 29.72
CA ALA A 565 -22.77 -18.57 29.93
C ALA A 565 -23.10 -19.60 28.84
N VAL A 566 -23.39 -19.16 27.62
CA VAL A 566 -23.66 -19.99 26.43
C VAL A 566 -24.79 -21.00 26.65
N PRO A 567 -26.06 -20.58 26.77
CA PRO A 567 -27.19 -21.48 26.96
C PRO A 567 -27.49 -22.32 25.70
N ASP A 568 -28.53 -23.14 25.76
CA ASP A 568 -29.02 -23.92 24.61
C ASP A 568 -29.42 -23.02 23.43
N CYS A 569 -29.45 -23.63 22.23
CA CYS A 569 -29.73 -22.87 20.99
C CYS A 569 -31.14 -22.26 20.98
N MET A 570 -32.14 -22.87 21.61
CA MET A 570 -33.49 -22.35 21.67
C MET A 570 -33.53 -21.03 22.45
N THR A 571 -32.84 -20.95 23.55
CA THR A 571 -32.66 -19.72 24.37
C THR A 571 -31.88 -18.65 23.58
N CYS A 572 -30.78 -19.06 22.92
CA CYS A 572 -29.99 -18.19 22.07
C CYS A 572 -30.81 -17.59 20.89
N ASN A 573 -31.61 -18.42 20.20
CA ASN A 573 -32.47 -17.96 19.10
C ASN A 573 -33.53 -16.92 19.54
N LYS A 574 -33.97 -16.97 20.80
CA LYS A 574 -34.83 -15.91 21.38
C LYS A 574 -34.03 -14.66 21.66
N CYS A 575 -32.88 -14.78 22.29
CA CYS A 575 -31.97 -13.67 22.61
C CYS A 575 -31.60 -12.87 21.35
N LEU A 576 -31.16 -13.54 20.29
CA LEU A 576 -30.64 -12.87 19.09
C LEU A 576 -31.69 -12.06 18.32
N LYS A 577 -32.98 -12.36 18.46
CA LYS A 577 -34.06 -11.57 17.81
C LYS A 577 -34.11 -10.12 18.30
N GLU A 578 -33.67 -9.87 19.53
CA GLU A 578 -33.73 -8.56 20.18
C GLU A 578 -32.36 -8.00 20.53
N ASN A 579 -31.28 -8.79 20.34
CA ASN A 579 -29.94 -8.40 20.76
C ASN A 579 -29.35 -7.29 19.86
N LYS A 580 -29.01 -6.17 20.50
CA LYS A 580 -28.49 -4.97 19.83
C LYS A 580 -27.00 -5.08 19.46
N SER A 581 -26.31 -6.07 19.97
CA SER A 581 -24.87 -6.31 19.73
C SER A 581 -24.60 -7.28 18.58
N LEU A 582 -25.63 -7.65 17.80
CA LEU A 582 -25.51 -8.56 16.70
C LEU A 582 -24.59 -8.01 15.60
N GLN A 583 -23.56 -8.77 15.22
CA GLN A 583 -22.56 -8.39 14.20
C GLN A 583 -22.82 -9.04 12.85
N ALA A 584 -23.34 -10.26 12.80
CA ALA A 584 -23.71 -10.93 11.57
C ALA A 584 -25.21 -10.72 11.26
N LEU A 585 -25.53 -10.36 10.00
CA LEU A 585 -26.90 -10.09 9.55
C LEU A 585 -27.62 -11.37 9.13
N ASP A 586 -26.89 -12.40 8.64
CA ASP A 586 -27.38 -13.64 8.06
C ASP A 586 -26.92 -14.88 8.83
N TYR A 587 -27.08 -14.86 10.15
CA TYR A 587 -26.65 -15.95 11.01
C TYR A 587 -27.57 -17.20 10.93
N GLY A 588 -28.73 -17.11 10.34
CA GLY A 588 -29.71 -18.20 10.25
C GLY A 588 -30.28 -18.57 11.64
N THR A 589 -30.01 -19.79 12.10
CA THR A 589 -30.32 -20.23 13.47
C THR A 589 -29.02 -20.51 14.25
N MET A 590 -29.10 -20.55 15.58
CA MET A 590 -27.92 -20.87 16.40
C MET A 590 -27.43 -22.31 16.22
N GLU A 591 -28.33 -23.24 15.90
CA GLU A 591 -27.98 -24.60 15.53
C GLU A 591 -27.12 -24.57 14.27
N GLN A 592 -27.58 -23.92 13.20
CA GLN A 592 -26.84 -23.77 11.96
C GLN A 592 -25.50 -23.06 12.17
N TRP A 593 -25.50 -21.95 12.93
CA TRP A 593 -24.30 -21.20 13.25
C TRP A 593 -23.22 -22.07 13.92
N ARG A 594 -23.61 -22.79 14.98
CA ARG A 594 -22.67 -23.64 15.72
C ARG A 594 -22.23 -24.87 14.91
N ASP A 595 -23.07 -25.44 14.08
CA ASP A 595 -22.72 -26.57 13.22
C ASP A 595 -21.74 -26.18 12.10
N GLU A 596 -21.95 -25.05 11.45
CA GLU A 596 -21.03 -24.53 10.43
C GLU A 596 -19.64 -24.23 11.04
N TRP A 597 -19.61 -23.50 12.15
CA TRP A 597 -18.37 -23.24 12.86
C TRP A 597 -17.71 -24.50 13.40
N LYS A 598 -18.44 -25.43 13.96
CA LYS A 598 -17.91 -26.73 14.41
C LYS A 598 -17.24 -27.48 13.28
N THR A 599 -17.92 -27.57 12.14
CA THR A 599 -17.38 -28.22 10.92
C THR A 599 -16.09 -27.55 10.48
N PHE A 600 -16.04 -26.22 10.47
CA PHE A 600 -14.85 -25.46 10.14
C PHE A 600 -13.71 -25.68 11.13
N LEU A 601 -13.96 -25.55 12.43
CA LEU A 601 -12.96 -25.73 13.49
C LEU A 601 -12.37 -27.14 13.51
N GLN A 602 -13.17 -28.17 13.25
CA GLN A 602 -12.70 -29.57 13.13
C GLN A 602 -11.82 -29.79 11.90
N SER A 603 -12.00 -28.99 10.84
CA SER A 603 -11.16 -29.04 9.63
C SER A 603 -9.83 -28.31 9.78
N CYS A 604 -9.71 -27.41 10.76
CA CYS A 604 -8.47 -26.69 11.01
C CYS A 604 -7.36 -27.65 11.51
N LYS A 605 -6.11 -27.38 11.09
CA LYS A 605 -4.95 -28.08 11.65
C LYS A 605 -4.75 -27.71 13.13
N GLU A 606 -5.01 -26.47 13.49
CA GLU A 606 -4.85 -25.97 14.86
C GLU A 606 -5.90 -24.88 15.16
N VAL A 607 -6.50 -24.95 16.34
CA VAL A 607 -7.36 -23.92 16.92
C VAL A 607 -6.62 -23.34 18.13
N VAL A 608 -6.14 -22.11 18.01
CA VAL A 608 -5.40 -21.43 19.06
C VAL A 608 -6.36 -20.57 19.88
N VAL A 609 -6.44 -20.86 21.16
CA VAL A 609 -7.13 -20.04 22.17
C VAL A 609 -6.10 -19.42 23.12
N PHE A 610 -6.44 -18.31 23.75
CA PHE A 610 -5.45 -17.53 24.51
C PHE A 610 -5.59 -17.68 26.04
N SER A 611 -6.55 -18.48 26.50
CA SER A 611 -6.77 -18.81 27.91
C SER A 611 -7.48 -20.16 28.08
N ASP A 612 -7.34 -20.79 29.25
CA ASP A 612 -8.03 -22.02 29.58
C ASP A 612 -9.56 -21.79 29.63
N SER A 613 -10.00 -20.63 30.14
CA SER A 613 -11.42 -20.25 30.16
C SER A 613 -12.03 -20.14 28.74
N THR A 614 -11.27 -19.67 27.75
CA THR A 614 -11.73 -19.65 26.35
C THR A 614 -11.83 -21.06 25.79
N LYS A 615 -10.89 -21.94 26.14
CA LYS A 615 -10.96 -23.37 25.77
C LYS A 615 -12.21 -24.04 26.31
N GLU A 616 -12.51 -23.83 27.60
CA GLU A 616 -13.69 -24.38 28.25
C GLU A 616 -15.00 -23.94 27.57
N ILE A 617 -15.13 -22.65 27.24
CA ILE A 617 -16.28 -22.11 26.50
C ILE A 617 -16.39 -22.72 25.10
N ALA A 618 -15.28 -22.83 24.37
CA ALA A 618 -15.26 -23.45 23.04
C ALA A 618 -15.66 -24.93 23.10
N GLU A 619 -15.10 -25.70 24.04
CA GLU A 619 -15.43 -27.12 24.20
C GLU A 619 -16.85 -27.35 24.76
N HIS A 620 -17.37 -26.46 25.59
CA HIS A 620 -18.77 -26.47 25.99
C HIS A 620 -19.71 -26.30 24.78
N THR A 621 -19.34 -25.43 23.85
CA THR A 621 -20.17 -25.10 22.67
C THR A 621 -20.11 -26.19 21.60
N PHE A 622 -18.89 -26.62 21.23
CA PHE A 622 -18.64 -27.46 20.06
C PHE A 622 -18.37 -28.94 20.40
N GLY A 623 -18.27 -29.27 21.69
CA GLY A 623 -17.74 -30.54 22.16
C GLY A 623 -16.22 -30.56 22.15
N LYS A 624 -15.63 -31.69 22.53
CA LYS A 624 -14.16 -31.82 22.57
C LYS A 624 -13.54 -31.58 21.19
N LEU A 625 -12.56 -30.70 21.13
CA LEU A 625 -11.76 -30.39 19.95
C LEU A 625 -10.34 -30.94 20.17
N GLU A 626 -9.94 -31.93 19.37
CA GLU A 626 -8.62 -32.58 19.53
C GLU A 626 -7.45 -31.70 19.05
N ASN A 627 -7.74 -30.66 18.26
CA ASN A 627 -6.79 -29.74 17.65
C ASN A 627 -6.70 -28.37 18.35
N ILE A 628 -7.24 -28.24 19.58
CA ILE A 628 -7.23 -26.98 20.32
C ILE A 628 -5.99 -26.83 21.20
N SER A 629 -5.31 -25.69 21.10
CA SER A 629 -4.10 -25.35 21.85
C SER A 629 -4.29 -24.04 22.63
N VAL A 630 -3.84 -23.99 23.90
CA VAL A 630 -3.84 -22.76 24.68
C VAL A 630 -2.48 -22.08 24.56
N ILE A 631 -2.43 -20.96 23.82
CA ILE A 631 -1.19 -20.21 23.57
C ILE A 631 -1.42 -18.73 23.90
N PRO A 632 -1.15 -18.27 25.13
CA PRO A 632 -1.37 -16.88 25.53
C PRO A 632 -0.59 -15.88 24.66
N HIS A 633 -1.14 -14.68 24.47
CA HIS A 633 -0.41 -13.61 23.80
C HIS A 633 0.87 -13.24 24.56
N GLN A 634 1.94 -13.00 23.83
CA GLN A 634 3.13 -12.41 24.40
C GLN A 634 3.02 -10.89 24.30
N ILE A 635 3.13 -10.21 25.41
CA ILE A 635 3.24 -8.76 25.45
C ILE A 635 4.72 -8.36 25.62
N GLY A 636 5.11 -7.23 25.00
CA GLY A 636 6.45 -6.70 25.16
C GLY A 636 6.76 -6.31 26.61
N TYR A 637 7.99 -5.91 26.83
CA TYR A 637 8.45 -5.47 28.16
C TYR A 637 7.56 -4.36 28.74
N MET A 638 7.22 -4.53 30.04
CA MET A 638 6.58 -3.53 30.87
C MET A 638 7.39 -3.47 32.16
N PRO A 639 7.95 -2.30 32.53
CA PRO A 639 8.77 -2.19 33.74
C PRO A 639 7.91 -2.35 34.99
N GLN A 640 8.47 -3.04 36.00
CA GLN A 640 7.89 -3.00 37.35
C GLN A 640 8.02 -1.59 37.90
N ILE A 641 6.97 -1.13 38.56
CA ILE A 641 6.96 0.17 39.23
C ILE A 641 6.95 -0.03 40.75
N LYS A 642 7.69 0.82 41.45
CA LYS A 642 7.64 0.88 42.90
C LYS A 642 6.88 2.14 43.29
N LYS A 643 5.77 1.99 43.98
CA LYS A 643 5.04 3.10 44.56
C LYS A 643 5.58 3.33 45.99
N GLU A 644 5.91 4.57 46.30
CA GLU A 644 6.24 4.95 47.68
C GLU A 644 4.98 4.91 48.56
N ASN A 645 5.10 4.34 49.77
CA ASN A 645 3.99 4.31 50.72
C ASN A 645 3.64 5.74 51.14
N LYS A 646 2.53 6.25 50.65
CA LYS A 646 2.00 7.56 51.07
C LYS A 646 1.04 7.42 52.23
N THR A 647 1.02 8.44 53.08
CA THR A 647 0.14 8.54 54.26
C THR A 647 -1.26 9.07 53.91
N THR A 648 -1.62 9.19 52.62
CA THR A 648 -2.95 9.66 52.20
C THR A 648 -4.00 8.58 52.44
N LYS A 649 -5.15 8.95 53.00
CA LYS A 649 -6.28 8.05 53.26
C LYS A 649 -7.11 7.73 52.01
N THR A 650 -6.99 8.55 50.93
CA THR A 650 -7.80 8.41 49.72
C THR A 650 -7.34 7.21 48.89
N LEU A 651 -8.25 6.29 48.59
CA LEU A 651 -8.01 5.15 47.70
C LEU A 651 -8.20 5.58 46.24
N ASN A 652 -7.16 5.44 45.42
CA ASN A 652 -7.22 5.70 43.98
C ASN A 652 -7.36 4.38 43.21
N ILE A 653 -8.55 4.13 42.66
CA ILE A 653 -8.85 2.98 41.81
C ILE A 653 -8.50 3.36 40.37
N GLY A 654 -7.56 2.64 39.76
CA GLY A 654 -7.16 2.81 38.35
C GLY A 654 -8.01 1.95 37.43
N LEU A 655 -8.29 2.48 36.26
CA LEU A 655 -8.83 1.77 35.11
C LEU A 655 -7.85 1.97 33.93
N LEU A 656 -7.73 1.01 33.04
CA LEU A 656 -6.78 1.09 31.92
C LEU A 656 -7.45 0.74 30.59
N GLY A 657 -7.32 1.63 29.59
CA GLY A 657 -7.76 1.42 28.22
C GLY A 657 -9.00 2.22 27.83
N VAL A 658 -9.74 1.72 26.83
CA VAL A 658 -11.00 2.32 26.38
C VAL A 658 -12.15 1.67 27.17
N LEU A 659 -12.82 2.45 27.98
CA LEU A 659 -13.92 2.00 28.82
C LEU A 659 -15.24 2.03 28.01
N THR A 660 -15.63 0.89 27.48
CA THR A 660 -16.89 0.69 26.77
C THR A 660 -17.93 0.04 27.66
N LYS A 661 -19.17 -0.10 27.19
CA LYS A 661 -20.25 -0.73 27.95
C LYS A 661 -19.90 -2.16 28.34
N HIS A 662 -19.50 -3.02 27.40
CA HIS A 662 -19.11 -4.40 27.68
C HIS A 662 -17.82 -4.53 28.53
N LYS A 663 -17.00 -3.49 28.59
CA LYS A 663 -15.88 -3.38 29.54
C LYS A 663 -16.26 -2.79 30.88
N GLY A 664 -17.55 -2.81 31.20
CA GLY A 664 -18.08 -2.43 32.52
C GLY A 664 -18.25 -0.93 32.73
N GLY A 665 -18.35 -0.12 31.67
CA GLY A 665 -18.48 1.32 31.75
C GLY A 665 -19.70 1.76 32.60
N THR A 666 -20.84 1.07 32.48
CA THR A 666 -22.05 1.31 33.24
C THR A 666 -21.83 1.02 34.72
N ILE A 667 -21.16 -0.08 35.06
CA ILE A 667 -20.82 -0.44 36.45
C ILE A 667 -19.89 0.62 37.08
N VAL A 668 -18.94 1.14 36.30
CA VAL A 668 -18.05 2.22 36.79
C VAL A 668 -18.84 3.51 37.05
N ALA A 669 -19.84 3.82 36.18
CA ALA A 669 -20.72 4.97 36.41
C ALA A 669 -21.51 4.81 37.71
N GLU A 670 -22.15 3.67 37.94
CA GLU A 670 -22.89 3.35 39.17
C GLU A 670 -21.98 3.35 40.41
N LEU A 671 -20.75 2.83 40.28
CA LEU A 671 -19.76 2.87 41.34
C LEU A 671 -19.36 4.31 41.68
N ALA A 672 -19.17 5.16 40.70
CA ALA A 672 -18.85 6.58 40.91
C ALA A 672 -19.98 7.32 41.63
N GLU A 673 -21.22 7.08 41.20
CA GLU A 673 -22.42 7.63 41.89
C GLU A 673 -22.55 7.14 43.36
N LYS A 674 -22.25 5.85 43.59
CA LYS A 674 -22.27 5.28 44.96
C LYS A 674 -21.19 5.89 45.84
N ILE A 675 -19.96 6.03 45.35
CA ILE A 675 -18.84 6.66 46.06
C ILE A 675 -19.21 8.10 46.47
N GLU A 676 -19.81 8.85 45.54
CA GLU A 676 -20.24 10.22 45.81
C GLU A 676 -21.39 10.29 46.82
N ARG A 677 -22.43 9.48 46.65
CA ARG A 677 -23.60 9.45 47.55
C ARG A 677 -23.24 9.05 48.96
N GLU A 678 -22.31 8.09 49.12
CA GLU A 678 -21.88 7.60 50.43
C GLU A 678 -20.69 8.40 50.99
N ASN A 679 -20.23 9.43 50.26
CA ASN A 679 -19.11 10.29 50.65
C ASN A 679 -17.84 9.49 51.01
N LEU A 680 -17.52 8.47 50.24
CA LEU A 680 -16.34 7.62 50.45
C LEU A 680 -15.07 8.35 49.99
N ASP A 681 -13.97 8.16 50.75
CA ASP A 681 -12.66 8.72 50.36
C ASP A 681 -11.98 7.84 49.28
N VAL A 682 -12.64 7.75 48.12
CA VAL A 682 -12.24 6.96 46.94
C VAL A 682 -12.28 7.83 45.69
N ARG A 683 -11.33 7.64 44.78
CA ARG A 683 -11.29 8.27 43.45
C ARG A 683 -11.14 7.20 42.38
N ILE A 684 -11.80 7.39 41.22
CA ILE A 684 -11.67 6.53 40.06
C ILE A 684 -10.89 7.28 38.98
N LYS A 685 -9.79 6.72 38.52
CA LYS A 685 -8.88 7.34 37.57
C LYS A 685 -8.67 6.44 36.35
N LEU A 686 -9.22 6.83 35.21
CA LEU A 686 -9.08 6.11 33.95
C LEU A 686 -7.84 6.58 33.18
N ILE A 687 -6.85 5.72 33.04
CA ILE A 687 -5.78 5.90 32.05
C ILE A 687 -6.35 5.45 30.69
N GLY A 688 -6.88 6.39 29.95
CA GLY A 688 -7.61 6.11 28.72
C GLY A 688 -8.80 7.03 28.49
N THR A 689 -9.77 6.54 27.72
CA THR A 689 -11.01 7.27 27.36
C THR A 689 -12.23 6.44 27.68
N SER A 690 -13.32 7.09 28.10
CA SER A 690 -14.61 6.46 28.30
C SER A 690 -15.55 6.72 27.12
N CYS A 691 -16.22 5.66 26.63
CA CYS A 691 -17.33 5.73 25.70
C CYS A 691 -18.69 5.84 26.42
N VAL A 692 -18.70 5.67 27.74
CA VAL A 692 -19.87 5.86 28.63
C VAL A 692 -19.72 7.22 29.31
N ASP A 693 -20.81 7.96 29.36
CA ASP A 693 -20.81 9.27 30.03
C ASP A 693 -20.86 9.06 31.57
N ILE A 694 -19.80 9.50 32.24
CA ILE A 694 -19.63 9.39 33.69
C ILE A 694 -19.46 10.80 34.24
N ASN A 695 -20.55 11.37 34.71
CA ASN A 695 -20.58 12.72 35.21
C ASN A 695 -20.53 12.75 36.76
N SER A 696 -19.34 12.50 37.32
CA SER A 696 -19.12 12.51 38.77
C SER A 696 -17.77 13.13 39.12
N PRO A 697 -17.68 13.95 40.19
CA PRO A 697 -16.43 14.58 40.63
C PRO A 697 -15.39 13.58 41.18
N VAL A 698 -15.78 12.34 41.44
CA VAL A 698 -14.86 11.28 41.89
C VAL A 698 -14.21 10.54 40.71
N PHE A 699 -14.68 10.80 39.44
CA PHE A 699 -14.15 10.19 38.24
C PHE A 699 -13.28 11.18 37.45
N SER A 700 -12.15 10.69 36.91
CA SER A 700 -11.29 11.44 35.98
C SER A 700 -10.69 10.53 34.95
N GLN A 701 -10.36 11.09 33.75
CA GLN A 701 -9.70 10.36 32.68
C GLN A 701 -8.54 11.15 32.07
N THR A 702 -7.48 10.43 31.65
CA THR A 702 -6.28 11.04 31.06
C THR A 702 -6.42 11.35 29.58
N GLY A 703 -7.36 10.72 28.87
CA GLY A 703 -7.44 10.72 27.42
C GLY A 703 -6.56 9.64 26.78
N ALA A 704 -6.39 9.72 25.45
CA ALA A 704 -5.59 8.76 24.69
C ALA A 704 -4.13 8.73 25.21
N TYR A 705 -3.54 7.53 25.21
CA TYR A 705 -2.19 7.31 25.71
C TYR A 705 -1.40 6.35 24.82
N THR A 706 -0.08 6.35 24.94
CA THR A 706 0.79 5.34 24.36
C THR A 706 1.16 4.28 25.41
N ARG A 707 1.36 3.03 25.00
CA ARG A 707 1.69 1.94 25.91
C ARG A 707 2.90 2.23 26.82
N GLY A 708 3.95 2.85 26.26
CA GLY A 708 5.13 3.23 27.04
C GLY A 708 4.88 4.27 28.13
N ALA A 709 3.78 5.01 28.06
CA ALA A 709 3.41 6.00 29.07
C ALA A 709 2.65 5.41 30.27
N ILE A 710 2.16 4.15 30.19
CA ILE A 710 1.34 3.54 31.24
C ILE A 710 2.03 3.58 32.61
N PRO A 711 3.30 3.15 32.78
CA PRO A 711 3.97 3.18 34.08
C PRO A 711 4.04 4.58 34.68
N ARG A 712 4.39 5.59 33.89
CA ARG A 712 4.47 6.99 34.31
C ARG A 712 3.08 7.51 34.70
N LEU A 713 2.06 7.30 33.86
CA LEU A 713 0.69 7.73 34.15
C LEU A 713 0.12 7.04 35.40
N THR A 714 0.48 5.79 35.68
CA THR A 714 0.10 5.09 36.90
C THR A 714 0.63 5.81 38.15
N LEU A 715 1.90 6.22 38.12
CA LEU A 715 2.52 6.95 39.23
C LEU A 715 1.98 8.38 39.36
N GLU A 716 1.85 9.12 38.25
CA GLU A 716 1.33 10.50 38.23
C GLU A 716 -0.13 10.59 38.76
N ASN A 717 -0.92 9.56 38.45
CA ASN A 717 -2.29 9.48 38.98
C ASN A 717 -2.38 8.83 40.36
N ASP A 718 -1.27 8.46 40.98
CA ASP A 718 -1.19 7.86 42.31
C ASP A 718 -2.11 6.63 42.49
N ILE A 719 -2.17 5.75 41.45
CA ILE A 719 -3.06 4.57 41.48
C ILE A 719 -2.62 3.59 42.57
N ASP A 720 -3.54 3.13 43.39
CA ASP A 720 -3.31 2.15 44.46
C ASP A 720 -3.61 0.73 44.02
N VAL A 721 -4.72 0.54 43.31
CA VAL A 721 -5.19 -0.73 42.80
C VAL A 721 -5.88 -0.53 41.44
N PHE A 722 -5.72 -1.45 40.54
CA PHE A 722 -6.46 -1.44 39.29
C PHE A 722 -7.72 -2.31 39.37
N LEU A 723 -8.80 -1.85 38.73
CA LEU A 723 -10.03 -2.60 38.52
C LEU A 723 -10.17 -2.93 37.03
N ILE A 724 -10.41 -4.19 36.71
CA ILE A 724 -10.84 -4.68 35.40
C ILE A 724 -12.34 -4.99 35.48
N PRO A 725 -13.21 -4.05 35.08
CA PRO A 725 -14.65 -4.19 35.31
C PRO A 725 -15.38 -4.89 34.16
N SER A 726 -14.66 -5.63 33.30
CA SER A 726 -15.23 -6.36 32.16
C SER A 726 -16.37 -7.29 32.59
N ILE A 727 -17.53 -7.15 31.93
CA ILE A 727 -18.74 -7.96 32.18
C ILE A 727 -18.85 -9.16 31.21
N TRP A 728 -17.89 -9.35 30.34
CA TRP A 728 -17.81 -10.45 29.40
C TRP A 728 -16.53 -11.26 29.57
N PRO A 729 -16.48 -12.52 29.14
CA PRO A 729 -15.31 -13.38 29.34
C PRO A 729 -14.22 -13.04 28.31
N GLU A 730 -13.45 -11.96 28.55
CA GLU A 730 -12.33 -11.63 27.66
C GLU A 730 -11.45 -12.85 27.39
N THR A 731 -11.05 -13.04 26.13
CA THR A 731 -10.24 -14.20 25.72
C THR A 731 -8.79 -14.09 26.16
N PHE A 732 -8.27 -12.86 26.37
CA PHE A 732 -6.90 -12.60 26.82
C PHE A 732 -6.77 -11.44 27.82
N SER A 733 -7.21 -10.24 27.50
CA SER A 733 -7.03 -8.99 28.24
C SER A 733 -5.57 -8.49 28.33
N TYR A 734 -5.19 -7.66 27.35
CA TYR A 734 -3.88 -6.98 27.35
C TYR A 734 -3.68 -6.11 28.58
N THR A 735 -4.71 -5.38 29.02
CA THR A 735 -4.65 -4.47 30.18
C THR A 735 -4.38 -5.22 31.47
N THR A 736 -4.99 -6.39 31.68
CA THR A 736 -4.69 -7.25 32.82
C THR A 736 -3.21 -7.63 32.86
N GLU A 737 -2.66 -8.10 31.75
CA GLU A 737 -1.26 -8.51 31.66
C GLU A 737 -0.29 -7.34 31.87
N GLU A 738 -0.61 -6.15 31.35
CA GLU A 738 0.18 -4.93 31.53
C GLU A 738 0.25 -4.52 33.01
N ILE A 739 -0.88 -4.56 33.68
CA ILE A 739 -0.97 -4.23 35.13
C ILE A 739 -0.18 -5.24 35.96
N MET A 740 -0.35 -6.53 35.70
CA MET A 740 0.38 -7.60 36.39
C MET A 740 1.90 -7.46 36.21
N LYS A 741 2.36 -7.17 34.98
CA LYS A 741 3.80 -6.95 34.72
C LYS A 741 4.35 -5.73 35.42
N MET A 742 3.55 -4.68 35.65
CA MET A 742 3.97 -3.53 36.44
C MET A 742 4.07 -3.85 37.95
N GLY A 743 3.56 -5.00 38.41
CA GLY A 743 3.55 -5.38 39.82
C GLY A 743 2.49 -4.63 40.62
N MET A 744 1.43 -4.10 39.95
CA MET A 744 0.35 -3.37 40.62
C MET A 744 -0.75 -4.32 41.11
N PRO A 745 -1.36 -4.03 42.25
CA PRO A 745 -2.56 -4.75 42.73
C PRO A 745 -3.69 -4.63 41.69
N ILE A 746 -4.43 -5.74 41.50
CA ILE A 746 -5.47 -5.81 40.49
C ILE A 746 -6.71 -6.52 41.04
N MET A 747 -7.89 -6.02 40.70
CA MET A 747 -9.19 -6.63 40.96
C MET A 747 -9.91 -6.86 39.64
N CYS A 748 -10.68 -7.91 39.53
CA CYS A 748 -11.56 -8.19 38.40
C CYS A 748 -12.78 -8.99 38.83
N PHE A 749 -13.81 -9.06 37.98
CA PHE A 749 -14.88 -10.03 38.16
C PHE A 749 -14.37 -11.46 37.88
N ASP A 750 -15.00 -12.45 38.48
CA ASP A 750 -14.65 -13.86 38.29
C ASP A 750 -15.18 -14.40 36.94
N ILE A 751 -14.74 -13.77 35.83
CA ILE A 751 -15.19 -14.06 34.49
C ILE A 751 -13.97 -14.06 33.53
N GLY A 752 -13.83 -15.12 32.71
CA GLY A 752 -12.91 -15.22 31.60
C GLY A 752 -11.42 -15.15 31.94
N ALA A 753 -10.60 -14.76 30.98
CA ALA A 753 -9.14 -14.74 31.10
C ALA A 753 -8.59 -13.78 32.17
N PRO A 754 -9.18 -12.61 32.45
CA PRO A 754 -8.74 -11.78 33.59
C PRO A 754 -8.77 -12.52 34.91
N ALA A 755 -9.89 -13.17 35.22
CA ALA A 755 -10.06 -13.93 36.47
C ALA A 755 -9.09 -15.11 36.56
N GLU A 756 -8.97 -15.89 35.49
CA GLU A 756 -8.02 -17.02 35.39
C GLU A 756 -6.59 -16.60 35.74
N ARG A 757 -6.15 -15.45 35.27
CA ARG A 757 -4.80 -14.95 35.48
C ARG A 757 -4.58 -14.40 36.87
N VAL A 758 -5.54 -13.63 37.37
CA VAL A 758 -5.46 -13.07 38.72
C VAL A 758 -5.45 -14.18 39.78
N LYS A 759 -6.15 -15.29 39.53
CA LYS A 759 -6.14 -16.47 40.44
C LYS A 759 -4.80 -17.23 40.46
N LYS A 760 -3.94 -17.07 39.41
CA LYS A 760 -2.65 -17.74 39.29
C LYS A 760 -1.50 -16.99 40.00
N ILE A 761 -1.76 -15.78 40.54
CA ILE A 761 -0.82 -14.99 41.36
C ILE A 761 -1.06 -15.27 42.85
#